data_ae77ecab4324e4760cebde977d94150b
#
_entry.id   ae77ecab4324e4760cebde977d94150b
#
_cell.length_a   1.000
_cell.length_b   1.000
_cell.length_c   1.000
_cell.angle_alpha   90.00
_cell.angle_beta   90.00
_cell.angle_gamma   90.00
#
_symmetry.space_group_name_H-M   'P 1'
#
loop_
_entity.id
_entity.type
_entity.pdbx_description
1 polymer ?
#
loop_
_entity_poly.entity_id
_entity_poly.type
_entity_poly.pdbx_seq_one_letter_code
_entity_poly.pdbx_strand_id
1 'polypeptide(L)'
;MAGFFSLSVIADEGMWLPQLLKTMNESDMQAHGLQMTAEDLYSVNNSSLKDAIVSLGGFCTAEMISSEGLMLTNHHCAFGSIQEHSSVSNDYIKDGFWAMSRDEELVNEGLTASFLVSIEEVTARVLAELTDDMTEKERSAKIREIAKTIVDEKTEDTHYNARVKSFFGGNDFYIMTYETFKDVRLVGAPPSAIGKFGGDTDNWMWPRHTGDFALYRIYCAPDGTPAEYSVENVAYQPKHHLPIQLDGVDNGDYTMIFGFPGSTDRYLTSFGVQQALDITSPTTVDIRTEKLAIMKAGMDANKRTKIQYAAKYAQTSNYWKYFIGQSKGLKSMKVHDKKVAIEDDFRSWVAEDQSRVDKYGEALNLIESAYNTNKKIALNRTYLNEAVFQGSEIMYWSFKMNKAIAALPSEGKERNVAIREIKKEAKDFYKNYNASVDQELFGSMLEMYYYNVPKTQHAPLFKKIENQLFGFKKLDFGWYAKNAFRRSVFSSREKFFTFLENPSTIKIERDPAYKTIMSIYNQYIEQISPKRIDVRKDLTKGNRLFIAGLREMNPEINYYPNANSTMRATYGNVGDYNPGEAMHYDYYTTIDGLMQKEDATNEEFIIPERLKELYEIGDYGQYGDKDGNLRINFISNNDITGGNSGSPVINAWGEIVGTAFDGNWEAMSGDIAFEKEIQRTISVDIRYTMFIIDKF
;
A
#
# COMPACT_ATOMS: atom_id res chain seq x y z
N MET A 1 3.52 39.16 -34.37
CA MET A 1 2.46 38.19 -34.05
C MET A 1 3.02 37.36 -32.92
N ALA A 2 2.67 37.68 -31.68
CA ALA A 2 2.99 36.84 -30.53
C ALA A 2 1.96 35.72 -30.51
N GLY A 3 2.41 34.51 -30.77
CA GLY A 3 1.57 33.34 -30.59
C GLY A 3 1.33 33.10 -29.10
N PHE A 4 0.12 33.34 -28.65
CA PHE A 4 -0.36 32.80 -27.39
C PHE A 4 -0.39 31.30 -27.52
N PHE A 5 0.62 30.62 -27.01
CA PHE A 5 0.47 29.24 -26.59
C PHE A 5 -0.44 29.26 -25.36
N SER A 6 -1.70 28.98 -25.54
CA SER A 6 -2.56 28.57 -24.43
C SER A 6 -1.93 27.29 -23.88
N LEU A 7 -1.20 27.40 -22.79
CA LEU A 7 -0.92 26.26 -21.93
C LEU A 7 -2.30 25.76 -21.45
N SER A 8 -2.78 24.71 -22.09
CA SER A 8 -3.89 23.94 -21.56
C SER A 8 -3.43 23.49 -20.17
N VAL A 9 -4.03 24.02 -19.12
CA VAL A 9 -3.89 23.49 -17.76
C VAL A 9 -4.45 22.09 -17.83
N ILE A 10 -3.58 21.10 -17.76
CA ILE A 10 -3.90 19.71 -18.01
C ILE A 10 -4.19 19.10 -16.63
N ALA A 11 -5.46 18.89 -16.33
CA ALA A 11 -5.95 18.51 -15.01
C ALA A 11 -6.08 16.99 -14.78
N ASP A 12 -5.55 16.14 -15.67
CA ASP A 12 -5.58 14.69 -15.52
C ASP A 12 -4.60 14.15 -14.46
N GLU A 13 -3.64 14.95 -14.03
CA GLU A 13 -2.68 14.61 -12.97
C GLU A 13 -3.17 15.10 -11.61
N GLY A 14 -3.08 14.25 -10.60
CA GLY A 14 -3.29 14.63 -9.21
C GLY A 14 -4.30 13.77 -8.45
N MET A 15 -4.00 13.63 -7.16
CA MET A 15 -4.86 12.99 -6.16
C MET A 15 -5.41 14.06 -5.23
N TRP A 16 -6.58 14.59 -5.60
CA TRP A 16 -7.16 15.80 -5.03
C TRP A 16 -7.86 15.56 -3.70
N LEU A 17 -7.83 16.53 -2.80
CA LEU A 17 -8.63 16.51 -1.58
C LEU A 17 -10.10 16.77 -1.94
N PRO A 18 -11.04 15.88 -1.57
CA PRO A 18 -12.45 16.00 -2.00
C PRO A 18 -13.10 17.33 -1.63
N GLN A 19 -12.77 17.90 -0.46
CA GLN A 19 -13.31 19.19 -0.01
C GLN A 19 -12.86 20.38 -0.88
N LEU A 20 -11.77 20.25 -1.65
CA LEU A 20 -11.24 21.32 -2.50
C LEU A 20 -11.74 21.22 -3.95
N LEU A 21 -12.42 20.16 -4.33
CA LEU A 21 -12.90 19.93 -5.71
C LEU A 21 -13.73 21.12 -6.24
N LYS A 22 -14.61 21.67 -5.41
CA LYS A 22 -15.45 22.82 -5.78
C LYS A 22 -14.64 24.03 -6.26
N THR A 23 -13.52 24.31 -5.64
CA THR A 23 -12.72 25.51 -5.91
C THR A 23 -11.60 25.24 -6.90
N MET A 24 -11.14 24.02 -7.04
CA MET A 24 -9.94 23.68 -7.83
C MET A 24 -10.26 22.93 -9.13
N ASN A 25 -11.24 22.03 -9.12
CA ASN A 25 -11.37 21.02 -10.18
C ASN A 25 -12.78 20.93 -10.79
N GLU A 26 -13.87 21.35 -10.14
CA GLU A 26 -15.25 21.10 -10.58
C GLU A 26 -15.49 21.52 -12.03
N SER A 27 -15.04 22.73 -12.43
CA SER A 27 -15.22 23.21 -13.79
C SER A 27 -14.48 22.37 -14.82
N ASP A 28 -13.30 21.87 -14.46
CA ASP A 28 -12.48 21.03 -15.33
C ASP A 28 -13.06 19.62 -15.41
N MET A 29 -13.48 19.04 -14.30
CA MET A 29 -14.18 17.74 -14.25
C MET A 29 -15.46 17.76 -15.11
N GLN A 30 -16.23 18.87 -15.05
CA GLN A 30 -17.43 19.06 -15.89
C GLN A 30 -17.07 19.20 -17.37
N ALA A 31 -15.98 19.87 -17.70
CA ALA A 31 -15.49 19.95 -19.07
C ALA A 31 -15.05 18.58 -19.62
N HIS A 32 -14.57 17.67 -18.77
CA HIS A 32 -14.27 16.28 -19.10
C HIS A 32 -15.50 15.36 -19.12
N GLY A 33 -16.68 15.83 -18.71
CA GLY A 33 -17.94 15.08 -18.82
C GLY A 33 -18.73 14.88 -17.54
N LEU A 34 -18.19 15.25 -16.35
CA LEU A 34 -18.91 15.08 -15.08
C LEU A 34 -20.29 15.76 -15.10
N GLN A 35 -21.32 15.04 -14.70
CA GLN A 35 -22.71 15.50 -14.61
C GLN A 35 -23.19 15.79 -13.18
N MET A 36 -22.27 15.67 -12.21
CA MET A 36 -22.52 15.92 -10.79
C MET A 36 -21.88 17.24 -10.37
N THR A 37 -22.26 17.71 -9.19
CA THR A 37 -21.62 18.87 -8.53
C THR A 37 -20.59 18.41 -7.51
N ALA A 38 -19.68 19.29 -7.12
CA ALA A 38 -18.74 18.99 -6.04
C ALA A 38 -19.42 18.68 -4.69
N GLU A 39 -20.65 19.23 -4.46
CA GLU A 39 -21.46 18.94 -3.27
C GLU A 39 -21.99 17.49 -3.29
N ASP A 40 -22.35 16.96 -4.47
CA ASP A 40 -22.74 15.56 -4.64
C ASP A 40 -21.59 14.60 -4.37
N LEU A 41 -20.36 15.04 -4.66
CA LEU A 41 -19.14 14.26 -4.45
C LEU A 41 -18.69 14.29 -2.98
N TYR A 42 -18.73 15.47 -2.35
CA TYR A 42 -18.30 15.68 -0.98
C TYR A 42 -19.17 16.70 -0.28
N SER A 43 -19.94 16.24 0.70
CA SER A 43 -20.69 17.07 1.64
C SER A 43 -20.49 16.59 3.08
N VAL A 44 -20.48 17.52 4.02
CA VAL A 44 -20.49 17.22 5.45
C VAL A 44 -21.92 17.24 6.00
N ASN A 45 -22.80 18.04 5.37
CA ASN A 45 -24.16 18.29 5.83
C ASN A 45 -25.19 17.34 5.19
N ASN A 46 -24.92 16.87 3.99
CA ASN A 46 -25.81 16.00 3.21
C ASN A 46 -25.11 14.67 2.92
N SER A 47 -25.89 13.64 2.60
CA SER A 47 -25.34 12.42 2.01
C SER A 47 -24.68 12.74 0.68
N SER A 48 -23.49 12.22 0.47
CA SER A 48 -22.72 12.42 -0.76
C SER A 48 -21.92 11.16 -1.10
N LEU A 49 -21.32 11.14 -2.27
CA LEU A 49 -20.57 9.99 -2.78
C LEU A 49 -19.50 9.50 -1.79
N LYS A 50 -18.83 10.42 -1.07
CA LYS A 50 -17.81 10.06 -0.05
C LYS A 50 -18.32 9.08 1.01
N ASP A 51 -19.64 9.11 1.31
CA ASP A 51 -20.24 8.28 2.36
C ASP A 51 -20.40 6.80 1.93
N ALA A 52 -20.14 6.50 0.66
CA ALA A 52 -20.08 5.14 0.15
C ALA A 52 -18.64 4.59 0.10
N ILE A 53 -17.60 5.41 0.33
CA ILE A 53 -16.19 5.04 0.15
C ILE A 53 -15.58 4.64 1.50
N VAL A 54 -14.98 3.46 1.52
CA VAL A 54 -14.49 2.80 2.73
C VAL A 54 -12.96 2.66 2.71
N SER A 55 -12.29 3.08 3.76
CA SER A 55 -10.90 2.67 4.02
C SER A 55 -10.91 1.29 4.68
N LEU A 56 -10.55 0.26 3.92
CA LEU A 56 -10.53 -1.13 4.37
C LEU A 56 -9.20 -1.47 5.02
N GLY A 57 -9.21 -1.69 6.34
CA GLY A 57 -8.03 -2.03 7.12
C GLY A 57 -6.92 -0.97 7.11
N GLY A 58 -7.12 0.19 6.47
CA GLY A 58 -6.12 1.24 6.26
C GLY A 58 -5.07 0.90 5.19
N PHE A 59 -5.26 -0.15 4.40
CA PHE A 59 -4.34 -0.59 3.34
C PHE A 59 -4.98 -0.70 1.95
N CYS A 60 -6.30 -0.83 1.87
CA CYS A 60 -7.09 -0.86 0.64
C CYS A 60 -8.29 0.09 0.75
N THR A 61 -8.99 0.23 -0.36
CA THR A 61 -10.29 0.90 -0.47
C THR A 61 -11.38 -0.14 -0.73
N ALA A 62 -12.61 0.17 -0.37
CA ALA A 62 -13.81 -0.55 -0.77
C ALA A 62 -14.96 0.44 -0.97
N GLU A 63 -16.04 0.00 -1.60
CA GLU A 63 -17.24 0.79 -1.80
C GLU A 63 -18.50 0.06 -1.37
N MET A 64 -19.44 0.80 -0.81
CA MET A 64 -20.77 0.31 -0.47
C MET A 64 -21.60 0.13 -1.73
N ILE A 65 -22.09 -1.08 -1.95
CA ILE A 65 -22.92 -1.44 -3.11
C ILE A 65 -24.36 -1.83 -2.75
N SER A 66 -24.72 -1.77 -1.47
CA SER A 66 -26.08 -2.04 -1.02
C SER A 66 -26.45 -1.23 0.23
N SER A 67 -27.75 -1.12 0.47
CA SER A 67 -28.32 -0.52 1.69
C SER A 67 -28.16 -1.40 2.94
N GLU A 68 -27.59 -2.60 2.82
CA GLU A 68 -27.44 -3.59 3.90
C GLU A 68 -25.98 -3.95 4.17
N GLY A 69 -25.10 -2.97 4.09
CA GLY A 69 -23.72 -3.10 4.51
C GLY A 69 -22.81 -3.92 3.58
N LEU A 70 -23.29 -4.38 2.40
CA LEU A 70 -22.46 -5.10 1.44
C LEU A 70 -21.51 -4.14 0.74
N MET A 71 -20.24 -4.48 0.74
CA MET A 71 -19.20 -3.70 0.05
C MET A 71 -18.38 -4.56 -0.91
N LEU A 72 -17.93 -3.93 -1.99
CA LEU A 72 -17.06 -4.49 -3.01
C LEU A 72 -15.63 -3.99 -2.78
N THR A 73 -14.65 -4.83 -3.05
CA THR A 73 -13.21 -4.52 -3.05
C THR A 73 -12.47 -5.51 -3.94
N ASN A 74 -11.14 -5.48 -3.94
CA ASN A 74 -10.35 -6.43 -4.70
C ASN A 74 -10.13 -7.79 -3.99
N HIS A 75 -9.96 -8.85 -4.78
CA HIS A 75 -9.56 -10.17 -4.32
C HIS A 75 -8.20 -10.12 -3.59
N HIS A 76 -7.22 -9.38 -4.12
CA HIS A 76 -5.92 -9.26 -3.47
C HIS A 76 -5.99 -8.51 -2.14
N CYS A 77 -6.93 -7.58 -1.95
CA CYS A 77 -7.21 -6.95 -0.65
C CYS A 77 -7.78 -7.96 0.36
N ALA A 78 -8.60 -8.89 -0.11
CA ALA A 78 -9.20 -9.96 0.69
C ALA A 78 -8.28 -11.18 0.87
N PHE A 79 -7.16 -11.25 0.16
CA PHE A 79 -6.32 -12.46 0.08
C PHE A 79 -5.84 -12.94 1.45
N GLY A 80 -5.52 -12.01 2.36
CA GLY A 80 -5.16 -12.33 3.73
C GLY A 80 -6.29 -13.02 4.49
N SER A 81 -7.52 -12.53 4.38
CA SER A 81 -8.73 -13.12 4.98
C SER A 81 -9.03 -14.49 4.37
N ILE A 82 -8.98 -14.61 3.03
CA ILE A 82 -9.18 -15.88 2.32
C ILE A 82 -8.17 -16.91 2.81
N GLN A 83 -6.89 -16.53 2.92
CA GLN A 83 -5.83 -17.42 3.43
C GLN A 83 -6.05 -17.81 4.90
N GLU A 84 -6.49 -16.87 5.74
CA GLU A 84 -6.73 -17.12 7.16
C GLU A 84 -7.82 -18.20 7.37
N HIS A 85 -8.87 -18.17 6.59
CA HIS A 85 -9.96 -19.15 6.62
C HIS A 85 -9.65 -20.43 5.85
N SER A 86 -8.57 -20.46 5.06
CA SER A 86 -8.18 -21.62 4.27
C SER A 86 -7.45 -22.70 5.10
N SER A 87 -7.65 -23.94 4.70
CA SER A 87 -6.93 -25.11 5.20
C SER A 87 -6.69 -26.11 4.06
N VAL A 88 -5.97 -27.20 4.33
CA VAL A 88 -5.78 -28.26 3.32
C VAL A 88 -7.10 -28.95 2.94
N SER A 89 -8.08 -28.99 3.86
CA SER A 89 -9.41 -29.56 3.62
C SER A 89 -10.42 -28.57 3.04
N ASN A 90 -10.23 -27.26 3.27
CA ASN A 90 -11.09 -26.18 2.77
C ASN A 90 -10.18 -25.12 2.17
N ASP A 91 -9.81 -25.31 0.91
CA ASP A 91 -8.83 -24.48 0.20
C ASP A 91 -9.52 -23.31 -0.51
N TYR A 92 -10.01 -22.33 0.26
CA TYR A 92 -10.70 -21.16 -0.30
C TYR A 92 -9.83 -20.31 -1.23
N ILE A 93 -8.51 -20.41 -1.14
CA ILE A 93 -7.60 -19.79 -2.12
C ILE A 93 -7.83 -20.40 -3.50
N LYS A 94 -7.94 -21.74 -3.55
CA LYS A 94 -8.10 -22.49 -4.80
C LYS A 94 -9.55 -22.52 -5.28
N ASP A 95 -10.49 -22.78 -4.36
CA ASP A 95 -11.87 -23.14 -4.70
C ASP A 95 -12.82 -21.92 -4.64
N GLY A 96 -12.37 -20.78 -4.09
CA GLY A 96 -13.21 -19.65 -3.78
C GLY A 96 -14.05 -19.85 -2.51
N PHE A 97 -14.79 -18.82 -2.15
CA PHE A 97 -15.74 -18.86 -1.03
C PHE A 97 -16.97 -18.01 -1.36
N TRP A 98 -18.17 -18.56 -1.10
CA TRP A 98 -19.42 -17.83 -1.22
C TRP A 98 -20.32 -18.19 -0.03
N ALA A 99 -20.69 -17.21 0.79
CA ALA A 99 -21.68 -17.36 1.84
C ALA A 99 -23.08 -17.36 1.21
N MET A 100 -23.83 -18.45 1.39
CA MET A 100 -25.21 -18.56 0.88
C MET A 100 -26.24 -18.00 1.86
N SER A 101 -25.81 -17.67 3.07
CA SER A 101 -26.61 -17.00 4.10
C SER A 101 -25.71 -16.11 4.96
N ARG A 102 -26.31 -15.19 5.73
CA ARG A 102 -25.57 -14.31 6.65
C ARG A 102 -24.84 -15.06 7.77
N ASP A 103 -25.35 -16.23 8.15
CA ASP A 103 -24.73 -17.06 9.18
C ASP A 103 -23.44 -17.75 8.70
N GLU A 104 -23.26 -17.85 7.38
CA GLU A 104 -22.05 -18.40 6.75
C GLU A 104 -20.95 -17.36 6.53
N GLU A 105 -21.25 -16.07 6.68
CA GLU A 105 -20.28 -15.00 6.48
C GLU A 105 -19.15 -15.09 7.51
N LEU A 106 -17.89 -15.05 7.03
CA LEU A 106 -16.71 -15.33 7.85
C LEU A 106 -16.16 -14.08 8.54
N VAL A 107 -16.08 -14.13 9.86
CA VAL A 107 -15.59 -13.02 10.70
C VAL A 107 -14.09 -12.82 10.53
N ASN A 108 -13.65 -11.57 10.32
CA ASN A 108 -12.24 -11.23 10.17
C ASN A 108 -11.79 -10.38 11.36
N GLU A 109 -11.20 -11.02 12.37
CA GLU A 109 -10.70 -10.32 13.55
C GLU A 109 -9.65 -9.26 13.20
N GLY A 110 -9.86 -8.04 13.67
CA GLY A 110 -8.94 -6.92 13.47
C GLY A 110 -9.06 -6.20 12.13
N LEU A 111 -9.88 -6.69 11.18
CA LEU A 111 -10.19 -5.94 9.97
C LEU A 111 -11.17 -4.82 10.31
N THR A 112 -10.92 -3.62 9.79
CA THR A 112 -11.75 -2.44 10.04
C THR A 112 -12.25 -1.82 8.75
N ALA A 113 -13.44 -1.21 8.82
CA ALA A 113 -14.01 -0.41 7.76
C ALA A 113 -14.23 1.02 8.27
N SER A 114 -13.54 2.00 7.70
CA SER A 114 -13.59 3.39 8.15
C SER A 114 -14.17 4.31 7.08
N PHE A 115 -15.18 5.10 7.45
CA PHE A 115 -15.80 6.11 6.61
C PHE A 115 -15.28 7.50 6.99
N LEU A 116 -15.01 8.34 5.98
CA LEU A 116 -14.66 9.73 6.19
C LEU A 116 -15.90 10.55 6.56
N VAL A 117 -15.93 11.12 7.76
CA VAL A 117 -17.00 12.02 8.22
C VAL A 117 -16.75 13.44 7.73
N SER A 118 -15.57 14.01 8.03
CA SER A 118 -15.23 15.38 7.61
C SER A 118 -13.73 15.56 7.39
N ILE A 119 -13.41 16.57 6.55
CA ILE A 119 -12.06 17.14 6.41
C ILE A 119 -12.19 18.64 6.74
N GLU A 120 -11.35 19.14 7.64
CA GLU A 120 -11.36 20.54 8.03
C GLU A 120 -9.92 21.10 8.03
N GLU A 121 -9.74 22.28 7.48
CA GLU A 121 -8.44 22.94 7.48
C GLU A 121 -8.11 23.50 8.87
N VAL A 122 -6.92 23.20 9.38
CA VAL A 122 -6.43 23.66 10.69
C VAL A 122 -5.05 24.33 10.58
N THR A 123 -4.64 24.66 9.35
CA THR A 123 -3.33 25.23 9.02
C THR A 123 -3.03 26.47 9.86
N ALA A 124 -3.94 27.46 9.88
CA ALA A 124 -3.75 28.73 10.60
C ALA A 124 -3.56 28.48 12.11
N ARG A 125 -4.34 27.56 12.68
CA ARG A 125 -4.26 27.18 14.10
C ARG A 125 -2.93 26.54 14.45
N VAL A 126 -2.44 25.63 13.58
CA VAL A 126 -1.14 24.96 13.78
C VAL A 126 0.01 25.92 13.63
N LEU A 127 0.00 26.76 12.59
CA LEU A 127 1.11 27.65 12.29
C LEU A 127 1.23 28.83 13.27
N ALA A 128 0.14 29.29 13.88
CA ALA A 128 0.12 30.41 14.84
C ALA A 128 0.99 30.18 16.09
N GLU A 129 1.26 28.92 16.45
CA GLU A 129 2.07 28.56 17.60
C GLU A 129 3.51 28.16 17.24
N LEU A 130 3.89 28.27 15.96
CA LEU A 130 5.23 27.92 15.47
C LEU A 130 6.03 29.20 15.19
N THR A 131 7.30 29.18 15.58
CA THR A 131 8.22 30.31 15.37
C THR A 131 9.41 29.88 14.51
N ASP A 132 10.05 30.83 13.82
CA ASP A 132 11.14 30.56 12.88
C ASP A 132 12.44 30.11 13.57
N ASP A 133 12.60 30.43 14.87
CA ASP A 133 13.76 30.02 15.68
C ASP A 133 13.64 28.58 16.21
N MET A 134 12.49 27.93 16.08
CA MET A 134 12.34 26.55 16.47
C MET A 134 13.20 25.62 15.61
N THR A 135 13.92 24.71 16.28
CA THR A 135 14.53 23.57 15.59
C THR A 135 13.46 22.63 15.03
N GLU A 136 13.76 21.85 13.98
CA GLU A 136 12.80 20.89 13.39
C GLU A 136 12.29 19.86 14.42
N LYS A 137 13.08 19.55 15.45
CA LYS A 137 12.67 18.68 16.56
C LYS A 137 11.61 19.35 17.43
N GLU A 138 11.82 20.62 17.81
CA GLU A 138 10.88 21.42 18.62
C GLU A 138 9.62 21.69 17.83
N ARG A 139 9.74 22.12 16.55
CA ARG A 139 8.62 22.31 15.64
C ARG A 139 7.77 21.03 15.53
N SER A 140 8.38 19.89 15.30
CA SER A 140 7.66 18.60 15.23
C SER A 140 7.01 18.20 16.54
N ALA A 141 7.61 18.50 17.71
CA ALA A 141 7.04 18.25 19.02
C ALA A 141 5.83 19.15 19.25
N LYS A 142 5.94 20.44 18.93
CA LYS A 142 4.85 21.41 19.07
C LYS A 142 3.68 21.10 18.17
N ILE A 143 3.91 20.72 16.90
CA ILE A 143 2.87 20.26 15.99
C ILE A 143 2.11 19.05 16.57
N ARG A 144 2.80 18.06 17.17
CA ARG A 144 2.13 16.91 17.79
C ARG A 144 1.28 17.30 19.00
N GLU A 145 1.75 18.25 19.81
CA GLU A 145 0.99 18.79 20.96
C GLU A 145 -0.30 19.45 20.48
N ILE A 146 -0.20 20.39 19.54
CA ILE A 146 -1.35 21.11 18.96
C ILE A 146 -2.32 20.11 18.29
N ALA A 147 -1.78 19.19 17.47
CA ALA A 147 -2.57 18.18 16.82
C ALA A 147 -3.36 17.30 17.81
N LYS A 148 -2.74 16.95 18.95
CA LYS A 148 -3.42 16.19 20.00
C LYS A 148 -4.59 17.01 20.57
N THR A 149 -4.39 18.28 20.89
CA THR A 149 -5.45 19.16 21.39
C THR A 149 -6.61 19.27 20.41
N ILE A 150 -6.30 19.46 19.10
CA ILE A 150 -7.33 19.55 18.05
C ILE A 150 -8.12 18.23 17.95
N VAL A 151 -7.43 17.08 18.02
CA VAL A 151 -8.08 15.76 17.99
C VAL A 151 -8.95 15.54 19.22
N ASP A 152 -8.43 15.81 20.41
CA ASP A 152 -9.17 15.63 21.66
C ASP A 152 -10.48 16.47 21.66
N GLU A 153 -10.41 17.75 21.24
CA GLU A 153 -11.60 18.62 21.12
C GLU A 153 -12.61 18.08 20.08
N LYS A 154 -12.10 17.55 18.94
CA LYS A 154 -12.97 17.07 17.85
C LYS A 154 -13.67 15.76 18.18
N THR A 155 -13.09 14.94 19.04
CA THR A 155 -13.59 13.60 19.38
C THR A 155 -14.24 13.51 20.75
N GLU A 156 -14.27 14.62 21.52
CA GLU A 156 -14.91 14.68 22.83
C GLU A 156 -16.38 14.26 22.73
N ASP A 157 -16.80 13.34 23.60
CA ASP A 157 -18.16 12.77 23.69
C ASP A 157 -18.67 12.14 22.36
N THR A 158 -17.77 11.68 21.50
CA THR A 158 -18.13 10.99 20.25
C THR A 158 -17.49 9.60 20.18
N HIS A 159 -18.00 8.74 19.27
CA HIS A 159 -17.36 7.48 18.90
C HIS A 159 -16.40 7.61 17.70
N TYR A 160 -16.18 8.82 17.21
CA TYR A 160 -15.34 9.09 16.06
C TYR A 160 -13.84 9.00 16.38
N ASN A 161 -13.06 8.69 15.36
CA ASN A 161 -11.60 8.81 15.37
C ASN A 161 -11.19 10.01 14.53
N ALA A 162 -10.20 10.78 14.98
CA ALA A 162 -9.71 11.88 14.18
C ALA A 162 -8.18 11.88 14.12
N ARG A 163 -7.63 12.47 13.05
CA ARG A 163 -6.19 12.62 12.85
C ARG A 163 -5.89 13.94 12.16
N VAL A 164 -4.95 14.71 12.71
CA VAL A 164 -4.36 15.84 11.99
C VAL A 164 -3.25 15.31 11.07
N LYS A 165 -3.34 15.63 9.80
CA LYS A 165 -2.37 15.27 8.76
C LYS A 165 -1.72 16.52 8.20
N SER A 166 -0.42 16.43 7.91
CA SER A 166 0.33 17.48 7.20
C SER A 166 0.35 17.21 5.71
N PHE A 167 0.32 18.30 4.95
CA PHE A 167 0.36 18.32 3.49
C PHE A 167 1.45 19.26 3.01
N PHE A 168 1.87 19.13 1.76
CA PHE A 168 2.88 19.99 1.13
C PHE A 168 4.16 20.14 1.97
N GLY A 169 4.66 19.00 2.50
CA GLY A 169 5.88 19.00 3.32
C GLY A 169 5.74 19.66 4.70
N GLY A 170 4.51 19.87 5.18
CA GLY A 170 4.23 20.52 6.47
C GLY A 170 3.92 22.02 6.36
N ASN A 171 3.49 22.48 5.18
CA ASN A 171 2.98 23.81 4.95
C ASN A 171 1.49 23.95 5.25
N ASP A 172 0.70 22.89 5.00
CA ASP A 172 -0.73 22.87 5.26
C ASP A 172 -1.11 21.72 6.20
N PHE A 173 -2.19 21.90 6.98
CA PHE A 173 -2.67 20.92 7.95
C PHE A 173 -4.18 20.79 7.89
N TYR A 174 -4.66 19.54 7.89
CA TYR A 174 -6.08 19.21 7.92
C TYR A 174 -6.37 18.18 9.00
N ILE A 175 -7.49 18.34 9.71
CA ILE A 175 -8.05 17.29 10.57
C ILE A 175 -9.04 16.46 9.74
N MET A 176 -8.91 15.16 9.82
CA MET A 176 -9.80 14.18 9.21
C MET A 176 -10.46 13.35 10.26
N THR A 177 -11.79 13.33 10.25
CA THR A 177 -12.63 12.61 11.20
C THR A 177 -13.21 11.37 10.53
N TYR A 178 -13.17 10.23 11.22
CA TYR A 178 -13.62 8.93 10.70
C TYR A 178 -14.56 8.25 11.67
N GLU A 179 -15.53 7.51 11.11
CA GLU A 179 -16.32 6.50 11.81
C GLU A 179 -15.76 5.12 11.43
N THR A 180 -15.45 4.27 12.43
CA THR A 180 -14.72 3.01 12.18
C THR A 180 -15.46 1.81 12.76
N PHE A 181 -15.89 0.91 11.88
CA PHE A 181 -16.53 -0.35 12.21
C PHE A 181 -15.50 -1.48 12.30
N LYS A 182 -15.75 -2.45 13.20
CA LYS A 182 -14.80 -3.52 13.51
C LYS A 182 -15.33 -4.93 13.28
N ASP A 183 -16.64 -5.09 13.06
CA ASP A 183 -17.23 -6.36 12.63
C ASP A 183 -17.39 -6.34 11.11
N VAL A 184 -16.36 -6.87 10.43
CA VAL A 184 -16.28 -6.95 8.97
C VAL A 184 -16.16 -8.42 8.58
N ARG A 185 -17.13 -8.93 7.80
CA ARG A 185 -17.22 -10.35 7.45
C ARG A 185 -17.03 -10.56 5.97
N LEU A 186 -16.27 -11.61 5.60
CA LEU A 186 -16.10 -12.05 4.21
C LEU A 186 -17.39 -12.70 3.73
N VAL A 187 -17.96 -12.20 2.64
CA VAL A 187 -19.20 -12.70 2.01
C VAL A 187 -18.88 -13.56 0.80
N GLY A 188 -17.93 -13.13 -0.01
CA GLY A 188 -17.59 -13.88 -1.21
C GLY A 188 -16.26 -13.47 -1.83
N ALA A 189 -15.60 -14.45 -2.42
CA ALA A 189 -14.42 -14.23 -3.25
C ALA A 189 -14.33 -15.35 -4.28
N PRO A 190 -14.07 -15.08 -5.56
CA PRO A 190 -13.87 -16.09 -6.57
C PRO A 190 -12.60 -16.91 -6.30
N PRO A 191 -12.44 -18.08 -6.89
CA PRO A 191 -11.18 -18.81 -6.92
C PRO A 191 -10.03 -17.94 -7.38
N SER A 192 -8.79 -18.15 -6.88
CA SER A 192 -7.61 -17.43 -7.37
C SER A 192 -7.39 -17.58 -8.88
N ALA A 193 -7.88 -18.66 -9.50
CA ALA A 193 -7.90 -18.85 -10.94
C ALA A 193 -8.77 -17.82 -11.70
N ILE A 194 -9.61 -17.05 -10.99
CA ILE A 194 -10.35 -15.88 -11.51
C ILE A 194 -9.80 -14.63 -10.87
N GLY A 195 -9.78 -14.57 -9.52
CA GLY A 195 -9.41 -13.38 -8.75
C GLY A 195 -7.94 -12.97 -8.88
N LYS A 196 -7.08 -13.90 -9.31
CA LYS A 196 -5.64 -13.68 -9.55
C LYS A 196 -5.17 -14.36 -10.85
N PHE A 197 -6.02 -14.44 -11.88
CA PHE A 197 -5.63 -14.99 -13.17
C PHE A 197 -4.45 -14.19 -13.76
N GLY A 198 -3.47 -14.89 -14.32
CA GLY A 198 -2.21 -14.32 -14.78
C GLY A 198 -1.16 -14.15 -13.67
N GLY A 199 -1.55 -14.37 -12.40
CA GLY A 199 -0.66 -14.46 -11.25
C GLY A 199 0.35 -13.32 -11.13
N ASP A 200 1.60 -13.68 -10.86
CA ASP A 200 2.70 -12.71 -10.83
C ASP A 200 3.20 -12.36 -12.25
N THR A 201 2.94 -13.19 -13.26
CA THR A 201 3.34 -12.93 -14.65
C THR A 201 2.66 -11.69 -15.20
N ASP A 202 1.33 -11.58 -15.07
CA ASP A 202 0.55 -10.44 -15.55
C ASP A 202 0.47 -9.26 -14.58
N ASN A 203 0.99 -9.38 -13.36
CA ASN A 203 0.97 -8.30 -12.37
C ASN A 203 1.71 -7.06 -12.92
N TRP A 204 1.08 -5.88 -12.85
CA TRP A 204 1.53 -4.62 -13.47
C TRP A 204 1.64 -4.68 -15.00
N MET A 205 0.89 -5.56 -15.65
CA MET A 205 0.95 -5.70 -17.11
C MET A 205 -0.42 -5.43 -17.74
N TRP A 206 -0.39 -4.92 -18.96
CA TRP A 206 -1.53 -4.83 -19.86
C TRP A 206 -1.15 -5.49 -21.20
N PRO A 207 -2.04 -6.27 -21.84
CA PRO A 207 -3.46 -6.55 -21.54
C PRO A 207 -3.67 -7.50 -20.34
N ARG A 208 -4.68 -7.20 -19.51
CA ARG A 208 -5.02 -7.92 -18.29
C ARG A 208 -6.35 -8.66 -18.43
N HIS A 209 -6.51 -9.82 -17.73
CA HIS A 209 -7.73 -10.64 -17.77
C HIS A 209 -8.07 -11.18 -16.37
N THR A 210 -8.01 -10.35 -15.36
CA THR A 210 -8.13 -10.74 -13.96
C THR A 210 -9.46 -10.24 -13.38
N GLY A 211 -10.25 -11.13 -12.78
CA GLY A 211 -11.44 -10.79 -12.01
C GLY A 211 -11.10 -10.48 -10.56
N ASP A 212 -10.31 -9.45 -10.32
CA ASP A 212 -9.80 -9.09 -9.00
C ASP A 212 -10.85 -8.38 -8.15
N PHE A 213 -11.80 -9.15 -7.60
CA PHE A 213 -12.85 -8.65 -6.73
C PHE A 213 -13.13 -9.57 -5.54
N ALA A 214 -13.67 -9.01 -4.46
CA ALA A 214 -14.19 -9.72 -3.30
C ALA A 214 -15.30 -8.92 -2.62
N LEU A 215 -16.15 -9.59 -1.88
CA LEU A 215 -17.27 -9.02 -1.16
C LEU A 215 -17.10 -9.17 0.35
N TYR A 216 -17.33 -8.08 1.07
CA TYR A 216 -17.45 -8.07 2.53
C TYR A 216 -18.78 -7.45 2.96
N ARG A 217 -19.17 -7.67 4.20
CA ARG A 217 -20.29 -6.98 4.84
C ARG A 217 -19.85 -6.37 6.17
N ILE A 218 -20.32 -5.15 6.40
CA ILE A 218 -20.14 -4.44 7.67
C ILE A 218 -21.33 -4.74 8.57
N TYR A 219 -21.03 -5.02 9.84
CA TYR A 219 -21.99 -5.17 10.91
C TYR A 219 -21.76 -4.13 12.00
N CYS A 220 -22.84 -3.77 12.70
CA CYS A 220 -22.84 -2.80 13.79
C CYS A 220 -23.78 -3.25 14.92
N ALA A 221 -23.72 -2.58 16.06
CA ALA A 221 -24.71 -2.77 17.11
C ALA A 221 -26.14 -2.46 16.62
N PRO A 222 -27.20 -3.00 17.25
CA PRO A 222 -28.58 -2.78 16.83
C PRO A 222 -29.01 -1.30 16.78
N ASP A 223 -28.34 -0.41 17.48
CA ASP A 223 -28.54 1.04 17.43
C ASP A 223 -27.78 1.75 16.30
N GLY A 224 -27.05 0.99 15.45
CA GLY A 224 -26.28 1.50 14.33
C GLY A 224 -24.87 1.95 14.69
N THR A 225 -24.46 1.90 15.94
CA THR A 225 -23.11 2.33 16.36
C THR A 225 -22.05 1.26 16.07
N PRO A 226 -20.78 1.66 15.83
CA PRO A 226 -19.68 0.72 15.65
C PRO A 226 -19.49 -0.20 16.87
N ALA A 227 -19.32 -1.50 16.62
CA ALA A 227 -19.14 -2.51 17.67
C ALA A 227 -18.05 -3.53 17.27
N GLU A 228 -17.48 -4.19 18.29
CA GLU A 228 -16.72 -5.43 18.08
C GLU A 228 -17.68 -6.56 17.65
N TYR A 229 -17.13 -7.65 17.10
CA TYR A 229 -17.95 -8.79 16.72
C TYR A 229 -18.89 -9.25 17.85
N SER A 230 -20.15 -9.39 17.51
CA SER A 230 -21.19 -10.02 18.33
C SER A 230 -22.19 -10.75 17.44
N VAL A 231 -22.80 -11.81 17.96
CA VAL A 231 -23.92 -12.49 17.29
C VAL A 231 -25.19 -11.63 17.25
N GLU A 232 -25.26 -10.60 18.07
CA GLU A 232 -26.35 -9.62 18.16
C GLU A 232 -26.23 -8.51 17.12
N ASN A 233 -25.06 -8.38 16.48
CA ASN A 233 -24.83 -7.32 15.50
C ASN A 233 -25.71 -7.51 14.27
N VAL A 234 -26.17 -6.37 13.72
CA VAL A 234 -26.99 -6.29 12.53
C VAL A 234 -26.20 -5.74 11.36
N ALA A 235 -26.65 -6.01 10.12
CA ALA A 235 -26.03 -5.43 8.94
C ALA A 235 -26.11 -3.89 8.98
N TYR A 236 -24.99 -3.24 8.74
CA TYR A 236 -24.89 -1.77 8.71
C TYR A 236 -25.74 -1.18 7.58
N GLN A 237 -26.40 -0.08 7.86
CA GLN A 237 -27.15 0.68 6.88
C GLN A 237 -26.37 1.95 6.51
N PRO A 238 -25.64 1.98 5.37
CA PRO A 238 -24.81 3.12 5.02
C PRO A 238 -25.65 4.34 4.63
N LYS A 239 -25.11 5.54 4.85
CA LYS A 239 -25.73 6.80 4.44
C LYS A 239 -25.88 6.92 2.92
N HIS A 240 -24.96 6.28 2.19
CA HIS A 240 -24.93 6.22 0.73
C HIS A 240 -24.38 4.87 0.26
N HIS A 241 -24.87 4.39 -0.85
CA HIS A 241 -24.30 3.27 -1.59
C HIS A 241 -24.35 3.59 -3.09
N LEU A 242 -23.40 3.10 -3.84
CA LEU A 242 -23.26 3.42 -5.26
C LEU A 242 -24.12 2.47 -6.10
N PRO A 243 -24.90 3.00 -7.06
CA PRO A 243 -25.56 2.17 -8.05
C PRO A 243 -24.55 1.53 -9.00
N ILE A 244 -24.90 0.34 -9.52
CA ILE A 244 -24.08 -0.40 -10.49
C ILE A 244 -24.66 -0.17 -11.89
N GLN A 245 -23.81 0.23 -12.83
CA GLN A 245 -24.18 0.47 -14.21
C GLN A 245 -23.64 -0.63 -15.13
N LEU A 246 -24.50 -1.30 -15.89
CA LEU A 246 -24.15 -2.45 -16.72
C LEU A 246 -24.02 -2.14 -18.23
N ASP A 247 -24.20 -0.88 -18.66
CA ASP A 247 -23.99 -0.50 -20.07
C ASP A 247 -22.49 -0.53 -20.47
N GLY A 248 -21.61 -0.47 -19.46
CA GLY A 248 -20.16 -0.50 -19.64
C GLY A 248 -19.57 0.86 -19.96
N VAL A 249 -18.33 0.84 -20.49
CA VAL A 249 -17.59 2.06 -20.86
C VAL A 249 -17.09 1.98 -22.29
N ASP A 250 -17.02 3.13 -22.96
CA ASP A 250 -16.40 3.27 -24.28
C ASP A 250 -15.17 4.21 -24.21
N ASN A 251 -14.37 4.24 -25.27
CA ASN A 251 -13.18 5.09 -25.38
C ASN A 251 -13.58 6.58 -25.27
N GLY A 252 -12.96 7.31 -24.38
CA GLY A 252 -13.24 8.72 -24.11
C GLY A 252 -14.22 8.96 -22.97
N ASP A 253 -14.89 7.94 -22.43
CA ASP A 253 -15.82 8.10 -21.33
C ASP A 253 -15.12 8.63 -20.07
N TYR A 254 -15.80 9.56 -19.41
CA TYR A 254 -15.34 10.13 -18.15
C TYR A 254 -15.34 9.08 -17.04
N THR A 255 -14.28 9.10 -16.26
CA THR A 255 -14.15 8.28 -15.05
C THR A 255 -13.57 9.09 -13.90
N MET A 256 -14.03 8.81 -12.70
CA MET A 256 -13.41 9.28 -11.47
C MET A 256 -13.20 8.11 -10.50
N ILE A 257 -12.17 8.22 -9.65
CA ILE A 257 -11.84 7.23 -8.63
C ILE A 257 -11.74 7.93 -7.29
N PHE A 258 -12.51 7.47 -6.31
CA PHE A 258 -12.39 7.88 -4.92
C PHE A 258 -11.75 6.77 -4.11
N GLY A 259 -10.68 7.08 -3.36
CA GLY A 259 -10.00 6.07 -2.57
C GLY A 259 -9.02 6.65 -1.56
N PHE A 260 -8.24 5.75 -0.97
CA PHE A 260 -7.28 6.09 0.08
C PHE A 260 -5.84 5.77 -0.36
N PRO A 261 -5.29 6.50 -1.35
CA PRO A 261 -3.94 6.27 -1.85
C PRO A 261 -2.91 6.40 -0.73
N GLY A 262 -1.98 5.46 -0.67
CA GLY A 262 -1.04 5.29 0.43
C GLY A 262 -0.01 6.40 0.53
N SER A 263 0.86 6.51 -0.47
CA SER A 263 1.92 7.54 -0.48
C SER A 263 2.48 7.79 -1.88
N THR A 264 2.72 9.06 -2.18
CA THR A 264 3.49 9.51 -3.36
C THR A 264 4.61 10.45 -2.93
N ASP A 265 5.57 10.71 -3.82
CA ASP A 265 6.66 11.66 -3.60
C ASP A 265 6.90 12.52 -4.87
N ARG A 266 5.83 13.23 -5.30
CA ARG A 266 5.83 14.04 -6.52
C ARG A 266 6.79 15.23 -6.46
N TYR A 267 7.08 15.70 -5.24
CA TYR A 267 8.03 16.79 -4.96
C TYR A 267 9.45 16.30 -4.70
N LEU A 268 9.73 15.00 -4.93
CA LEU A 268 11.08 14.45 -4.81
C LEU A 268 12.02 15.16 -5.76
N THR A 269 13.17 15.60 -5.21
CA THR A 269 14.21 16.28 -5.99
C THR A 269 15.06 15.30 -6.81
N SER A 270 15.84 15.83 -7.75
CA SER A 270 16.80 15.05 -8.56
C SER A 270 17.73 14.18 -7.68
N PHE A 271 18.17 14.69 -6.53
CA PHE A 271 19.00 13.96 -5.57
C PHE A 271 18.30 12.72 -5.02
N GLY A 272 17.00 12.82 -4.74
CA GLY A 272 16.20 11.68 -4.29
C GLY A 272 15.98 10.65 -5.39
N VAL A 273 15.69 11.08 -6.62
CA VAL A 273 15.58 10.22 -7.81
C VAL A 273 16.89 9.46 -8.04
N GLN A 274 18.02 10.16 -7.99
CA GLN A 274 19.34 9.54 -8.15
C GLN A 274 19.60 8.46 -7.08
N GLN A 275 19.27 8.73 -5.81
CA GLN A 275 19.43 7.74 -4.74
C GLN A 275 18.51 6.54 -4.91
N ALA A 276 17.28 6.74 -5.37
CA ALA A 276 16.35 5.65 -5.68
C ALA A 276 16.94 4.74 -6.77
N LEU A 277 17.45 5.33 -7.86
CA LEU A 277 18.01 4.62 -9.00
C LEU A 277 19.33 3.90 -8.72
N ASP A 278 20.21 4.49 -7.89
CA ASP A 278 21.55 3.97 -7.67
C ASP A 278 21.63 2.98 -6.51
N ILE A 279 20.78 3.14 -5.47
CA ILE A 279 20.95 2.43 -4.21
C ILE A 279 19.68 1.69 -3.78
N THR A 280 18.57 2.42 -3.54
CA THR A 280 17.44 1.83 -2.83
C THR A 280 16.73 0.77 -3.65
N SER A 281 16.33 1.10 -4.87
CA SER A 281 15.58 0.17 -5.74
C SER A 281 16.41 -1.04 -6.16
N PRO A 282 17.66 -0.92 -6.68
CA PRO A 282 18.44 -2.09 -7.06
C PRO A 282 18.75 -2.99 -5.86
N THR A 283 19.11 -2.43 -4.69
CA THR A 283 19.36 -3.23 -3.49
C THR A 283 18.12 -3.99 -3.02
N THR A 284 16.95 -3.35 -3.06
CA THR A 284 15.68 -4.00 -2.71
C THR A 284 15.35 -5.13 -3.68
N VAL A 285 15.56 -4.91 -4.98
CA VAL A 285 15.33 -5.93 -6.02
C VAL A 285 16.24 -7.14 -5.79
N ASP A 286 17.52 -6.93 -5.53
CA ASP A 286 18.48 -8.03 -5.32
C ASP A 286 18.10 -8.88 -4.10
N ILE A 287 17.78 -8.24 -2.96
CA ILE A 287 17.39 -8.94 -1.73
C ILE A 287 16.09 -9.73 -1.93
N ARG A 288 15.09 -9.11 -2.59
CA ARG A 288 13.80 -9.76 -2.83
C ARG A 288 13.88 -10.87 -3.86
N THR A 289 14.77 -10.78 -4.84
CA THR A 289 15.04 -11.85 -5.81
C THR A 289 15.46 -13.14 -5.07
N GLU A 290 16.41 -13.04 -4.18
CA GLU A 290 16.88 -14.18 -3.37
C GLU A 290 15.78 -14.70 -2.44
N LYS A 291 15.07 -13.78 -1.76
CA LYS A 291 13.97 -14.13 -0.88
C LYS A 291 12.85 -14.89 -1.61
N LEU A 292 12.46 -14.42 -2.79
CA LEU A 292 11.43 -15.07 -3.61
C LEU A 292 11.86 -16.45 -4.08
N ALA A 293 13.11 -16.63 -4.50
CA ALA A 293 13.65 -17.93 -4.91
C ALA A 293 13.54 -18.97 -3.77
N ILE A 294 13.91 -18.61 -2.55
CA ILE A 294 13.84 -19.49 -1.37
C ILE A 294 12.38 -19.81 -1.02
N MET A 295 11.51 -18.80 -0.98
CA MET A 295 10.09 -19.03 -0.68
C MET A 295 9.43 -19.91 -1.74
N LYS A 296 9.69 -19.68 -3.04
CA LYS A 296 9.16 -20.47 -4.15
C LYS A 296 9.57 -21.92 -4.05
N ALA A 297 10.85 -22.20 -3.79
CA ALA A 297 11.35 -23.56 -3.62
C ALA A 297 10.61 -24.29 -2.48
N GLY A 298 10.37 -23.62 -1.35
CA GLY A 298 9.61 -24.18 -0.23
C GLY A 298 8.13 -24.42 -0.55
N MET A 299 7.52 -23.51 -1.31
CA MET A 299 6.11 -23.61 -1.74
C MET A 299 5.90 -24.76 -2.74
N ASP A 300 6.80 -24.92 -3.69
CA ASP A 300 6.73 -25.99 -4.69
C ASP A 300 6.95 -27.38 -4.08
N ALA A 301 7.72 -27.47 -3.02
CA ALA A 301 8.01 -28.73 -2.34
C ALA A 301 6.82 -29.27 -1.51
N ASN A 302 5.88 -28.41 -1.04
CA ASN A 302 4.86 -28.85 -0.10
C ASN A 302 3.60 -27.97 -0.13
N LYS A 303 2.41 -28.59 -0.33
CA LYS A 303 1.11 -27.90 -0.38
C LYS A 303 0.82 -27.05 0.86
N ARG A 304 1.14 -27.53 2.07
CA ARG A 304 0.95 -26.76 3.31
C ARG A 304 1.82 -25.50 3.31
N THR A 305 3.09 -25.62 2.91
CA THR A 305 4.00 -24.47 2.80
C THR A 305 3.49 -23.49 1.76
N LYS A 306 2.92 -23.96 0.64
CA LYS A 306 2.31 -23.11 -0.38
C LYS A 306 1.20 -22.24 0.21
N ILE A 307 0.27 -22.82 0.98
CA ILE A 307 -0.78 -22.05 1.67
C ILE A 307 -0.18 -21.09 2.68
N GLN A 308 0.80 -21.49 3.49
CA GLN A 308 1.43 -20.67 4.52
C GLN A 308 2.15 -19.44 3.96
N TYR A 309 2.70 -19.54 2.76
CA TYR A 309 3.55 -18.51 2.17
C TYR A 309 2.88 -17.73 1.03
N ALA A 310 1.68 -18.09 0.61
CA ALA A 310 1.00 -17.47 -0.54
C ALA A 310 0.92 -15.95 -0.44
N ALA A 311 0.40 -15.41 0.66
CA ALA A 311 0.30 -13.96 0.85
C ALA A 311 1.68 -13.28 0.99
N LYS A 312 2.63 -13.92 1.69
CA LYS A 312 3.99 -13.38 1.88
C LYS A 312 4.75 -13.30 0.55
N TYR A 313 4.60 -14.35 -0.27
CA TYR A 313 5.19 -14.40 -1.61
C TYR A 313 4.59 -13.33 -2.51
N ALA A 314 3.26 -13.26 -2.60
CA ALA A 314 2.56 -12.29 -3.41
C ALA A 314 2.95 -10.84 -3.05
N GLN A 315 2.95 -10.49 -1.76
CA GLN A 315 3.37 -9.16 -1.30
C GLN A 315 4.85 -8.86 -1.64
N THR A 316 5.74 -9.83 -1.48
CA THR A 316 7.17 -9.66 -1.77
C THR A 316 7.38 -9.47 -3.27
N SER A 317 6.71 -10.27 -4.11
CA SER A 317 6.79 -10.23 -5.58
C SER A 317 6.20 -8.95 -6.15
N ASN A 318 5.05 -8.49 -5.63
CA ASN A 318 4.43 -7.24 -6.08
C ASN A 318 5.40 -6.05 -5.98
N TYR A 319 6.00 -5.83 -4.82
CA TYR A 319 6.97 -4.74 -4.64
C TYR A 319 8.32 -5.00 -5.32
N TRP A 320 8.71 -6.25 -5.54
CA TRP A 320 9.89 -6.59 -6.35
C TRP A 320 9.72 -6.11 -7.79
N LYS A 321 8.59 -6.43 -8.42
CA LYS A 321 8.23 -5.91 -9.76
C LYS A 321 8.12 -4.39 -9.76
N TYR A 322 7.47 -3.82 -8.76
CA TYR A 322 7.32 -2.37 -8.62
C TYR A 322 8.67 -1.64 -8.68
N PHE A 323 9.68 -2.03 -7.91
CA PHE A 323 10.99 -1.36 -7.94
C PHE A 323 11.74 -1.55 -9.26
N ILE A 324 11.54 -2.66 -9.96
CA ILE A 324 12.08 -2.88 -11.31
C ILE A 324 11.43 -1.91 -12.29
N GLY A 325 10.10 -1.86 -12.33
CA GLY A 325 9.34 -1.00 -13.22
C GLY A 325 9.54 0.48 -12.92
N GLN A 326 9.52 0.88 -11.65
CA GLN A 326 9.81 2.26 -11.22
C GLN A 326 11.18 2.72 -11.73
N SER A 327 12.23 1.91 -11.52
CA SER A 327 13.58 2.25 -12.00
C SER A 327 13.63 2.40 -13.53
N LYS A 328 12.90 1.55 -14.26
CA LYS A 328 12.83 1.62 -15.72
C LYS A 328 12.06 2.86 -16.18
N GLY A 329 10.90 3.14 -15.57
CA GLY A 329 10.09 4.33 -15.86
C GLY A 329 10.83 5.64 -15.60
N LEU A 330 11.45 5.78 -14.41
CA LEU A 330 12.24 6.97 -14.07
C LEU A 330 13.36 7.25 -15.06
N LYS A 331 14.03 6.20 -15.57
CA LYS A 331 15.09 6.33 -16.58
C LYS A 331 14.53 6.68 -17.97
N SER A 332 13.49 5.96 -18.44
CA SER A 332 12.94 6.16 -19.78
C SER A 332 12.31 7.55 -19.97
N MET A 333 11.65 8.06 -18.93
CA MET A 333 11.02 9.39 -18.94
C MET A 333 11.99 10.52 -18.56
N LYS A 334 13.28 10.21 -18.29
CA LYS A 334 14.31 11.18 -17.89
C LYS A 334 13.89 12.03 -16.69
N VAL A 335 13.25 11.39 -15.69
CA VAL A 335 12.67 12.09 -14.52
C VAL A 335 13.74 12.87 -13.76
N HIS A 336 14.95 12.33 -13.62
CA HIS A 336 16.06 13.05 -13.00
C HIS A 336 16.31 14.40 -13.68
N ASP A 337 16.40 14.44 -15.02
CA ASP A 337 16.70 15.66 -15.78
C ASP A 337 15.53 16.66 -15.70
N LYS A 338 14.28 16.16 -15.71
CA LYS A 338 13.08 17.01 -15.49
C LYS A 338 13.13 17.67 -14.10
N LYS A 339 13.54 16.94 -13.06
CA LYS A 339 13.66 17.49 -11.70
C LYS A 339 14.82 18.50 -11.58
N VAL A 340 15.95 18.26 -12.25
CA VAL A 340 17.05 19.23 -12.32
C VAL A 340 16.58 20.55 -12.94
N ALA A 341 15.82 20.50 -14.04
CA ALA A 341 15.28 21.71 -14.66
C ALA A 341 14.40 22.53 -13.70
N ILE A 342 13.48 21.87 -12.97
CA ILE A 342 12.65 22.53 -11.95
C ILE A 342 13.51 23.16 -10.85
N GLU A 343 14.55 22.47 -10.41
CA GLU A 343 15.48 22.97 -9.38
C GLU A 343 16.29 24.17 -9.86
N ASP A 344 16.70 24.20 -11.12
CA ASP A 344 17.45 25.31 -11.72
C ASP A 344 16.55 26.53 -11.92
N ASP A 345 15.30 26.36 -12.36
CA ASP A 345 14.30 27.42 -12.42
C ASP A 345 14.03 27.99 -11.03
N PHE A 346 13.88 27.14 -10.03
CA PHE A 346 13.68 27.55 -8.64
C PHE A 346 14.87 28.36 -8.10
N ARG A 347 16.13 27.91 -8.35
CA ARG A 347 17.33 28.67 -7.95
C ARG A 347 17.38 30.05 -8.58
N SER A 348 17.04 30.13 -9.88
CA SER A 348 17.01 31.39 -10.63
C SER A 348 15.97 32.33 -10.05
N TRP A 349 14.73 31.88 -9.84
CA TRP A 349 13.65 32.64 -9.25
C TRP A 349 13.97 33.13 -7.82
N VAL A 350 14.60 32.30 -7.00
CA VAL A 350 15.05 32.69 -5.65
C VAL A 350 16.10 33.79 -5.72
N ALA A 351 17.06 33.69 -6.64
CA ALA A 351 18.19 34.64 -6.75
C ALA A 351 17.78 36.06 -7.23
N GLU A 352 16.60 36.21 -7.83
CA GLU A 352 16.11 37.48 -8.34
C GLU A 352 15.65 38.47 -7.25
N ASP A 353 15.35 37.98 -6.03
CA ASP A 353 14.79 38.81 -4.95
C ASP A 353 15.39 38.42 -3.59
N GLN A 354 15.90 39.42 -2.86
CA GLN A 354 16.57 39.19 -1.57
C GLN A 354 15.62 38.56 -0.53
N SER A 355 14.34 38.93 -0.53
CA SER A 355 13.37 38.32 0.40
C SER A 355 13.13 36.84 0.13
N ARG A 356 13.21 36.44 -1.15
CA ARG A 356 13.17 35.03 -1.54
C ARG A 356 14.45 34.27 -1.14
N VAL A 357 15.62 34.95 -1.29
CA VAL A 357 16.90 34.40 -0.81
C VAL A 357 16.85 34.15 0.69
N ASP A 358 16.37 35.13 1.47
CA ASP A 358 16.25 35.01 2.92
C ASP A 358 15.29 33.90 3.33
N LYS A 359 14.21 33.68 2.58
CA LYS A 359 13.14 32.71 2.88
C LYS A 359 13.45 31.30 2.36
N TYR A 360 13.98 31.15 1.15
CA TYR A 360 14.10 29.89 0.43
C TYR A 360 15.51 29.48 0.04
N GLY A 361 16.49 30.39 0.17
CA GLY A 361 17.86 30.19 -0.37
C GLY A 361 18.60 28.98 0.16
N GLU A 362 18.26 28.49 1.34
CA GLU A 362 18.88 27.27 1.91
C GLU A 362 18.21 25.98 1.47
N ALA A 363 17.00 26.00 0.86
CA ALA A 363 16.16 24.83 0.64
C ALA A 363 16.88 23.69 -0.10
N LEU A 364 17.35 23.94 -1.32
CA LEU A 364 18.03 22.94 -2.15
C LEU A 364 19.39 22.54 -1.59
N ASN A 365 20.11 23.45 -0.94
CA ASN A 365 21.39 23.14 -0.30
C ASN A 365 21.23 22.17 0.88
N LEU A 366 20.18 22.32 1.69
CA LEU A 366 19.83 21.38 2.75
C LEU A 366 19.50 19.99 2.19
N ILE A 367 18.70 19.94 1.13
CA ILE A 367 18.31 18.69 0.48
C ILE A 367 19.55 17.97 -0.10
N GLU A 368 20.39 18.67 -0.85
CA GLU A 368 21.60 18.13 -1.45
C GLU A 368 22.56 17.58 -0.38
N SER A 369 22.86 18.38 0.66
CA SER A 369 23.71 17.98 1.78
C SER A 369 23.18 16.73 2.49
N ALA A 370 21.85 16.69 2.71
CA ALA A 370 21.20 15.56 3.32
C ALA A 370 21.35 14.29 2.46
N TYR A 371 21.12 14.36 1.14
CA TYR A 371 21.30 13.20 0.26
C TYR A 371 22.76 12.76 0.15
N ASN A 372 23.73 13.68 0.13
CA ASN A 372 25.16 13.36 0.16
C ASN A 372 25.56 12.59 1.44
N THR A 373 24.97 12.95 2.57
CA THR A 373 25.14 12.20 3.83
C THR A 373 24.40 10.87 3.81
N ASN A 374 23.16 10.84 3.31
CA ASN A 374 22.31 9.66 3.25
C ASN A 374 22.91 8.57 2.34
N LYS A 375 23.54 8.93 1.23
CA LYS A 375 24.19 8.00 0.31
C LYS A 375 25.15 7.03 1.05
N LYS A 376 25.84 7.50 2.11
CA LYS A 376 26.78 6.71 2.90
C LYS A 376 26.12 5.69 3.83
N ILE A 377 24.84 5.86 4.13
CA ILE A 377 24.09 5.04 5.10
C ILE A 377 22.87 4.34 4.48
N ALA A 378 22.44 4.75 3.30
CA ALA A 378 21.25 4.23 2.64
C ALA A 378 21.32 2.72 2.40
N LEU A 379 22.47 2.22 1.95
CA LEU A 379 22.67 0.80 1.70
C LEU A 379 22.48 -0.05 2.98
N ASN A 380 23.13 0.34 4.08
CA ASN A 380 22.97 -0.35 5.36
C ASN A 380 21.50 -0.34 5.83
N ARG A 381 20.84 0.81 5.70
CA ARG A 381 19.42 0.95 6.07
C ARG A 381 18.50 0.06 5.25
N THR A 382 18.75 -0.05 3.94
CA THR A 382 17.98 -0.94 3.07
C THR A 382 18.19 -2.40 3.47
N TYR A 383 19.45 -2.82 3.71
CA TYR A 383 19.73 -4.17 4.19
C TYR A 383 19.14 -4.46 5.56
N LEU A 384 19.19 -3.51 6.50
CA LEU A 384 18.56 -3.68 7.81
C LEU A 384 17.06 -3.92 7.68
N ASN A 385 16.39 -3.14 6.80
CA ASN A 385 14.96 -3.25 6.61
C ASN A 385 14.59 -4.53 5.86
N GLU A 386 15.16 -4.75 4.67
CA GLU A 386 14.76 -5.81 3.76
C GLU A 386 15.29 -7.19 4.15
N ALA A 387 16.58 -7.26 4.57
CA ALA A 387 17.24 -8.54 4.86
C ALA A 387 17.14 -8.95 6.34
N VAL A 388 17.05 -7.99 7.28
CA VAL A 388 17.03 -8.32 8.72
C VAL A 388 15.61 -8.27 9.29
N PHE A 389 14.91 -7.13 9.18
CA PHE A 389 13.56 -7.02 9.72
C PHE A 389 12.50 -7.75 8.91
N GLN A 390 12.61 -7.76 7.59
CA GLN A 390 11.67 -8.42 6.69
C GLN A 390 12.24 -9.71 6.06
N GLY A 391 13.49 -10.04 6.30
CA GLY A 391 14.17 -11.20 5.71
C GLY A 391 13.79 -12.51 6.35
N SER A 392 14.09 -12.67 7.65
CA SER A 392 13.77 -13.87 8.42
C SER A 392 12.72 -13.59 9.49
N GLU A 393 11.71 -14.44 9.54
CA GLU A 393 10.55 -14.25 10.41
C GLU A 393 10.89 -14.35 11.89
N ILE A 394 11.72 -15.33 12.28
CA ILE A 394 12.07 -15.48 13.71
C ILE A 394 12.96 -14.35 14.23
N MET A 395 13.72 -13.66 13.38
CA MET A 395 14.48 -12.47 13.81
C MET A 395 13.51 -11.40 14.31
N TYR A 396 12.57 -11.00 13.47
CA TYR A 396 11.58 -9.98 13.84
C TYR A 396 10.65 -10.46 14.96
N TRP A 397 10.21 -11.72 14.91
CA TRP A 397 9.36 -12.30 15.95
C TRP A 397 10.03 -12.29 17.33
N SER A 398 11.31 -12.66 17.40
CA SER A 398 12.07 -12.60 18.65
C SER A 398 12.21 -11.19 19.20
N PHE A 399 12.40 -10.20 18.33
CA PHE A 399 12.48 -8.78 18.69
C PHE A 399 11.13 -8.26 19.23
N LYS A 400 10.01 -8.61 18.58
CA LYS A 400 8.66 -8.26 19.01
C LYS A 400 8.33 -8.89 20.36
N MET A 401 8.60 -10.17 20.51
CA MET A 401 8.30 -10.93 21.72
C MET A 401 9.14 -10.47 22.91
N ASN A 402 10.38 -10.04 22.73
CA ASN A 402 11.15 -9.46 23.82
C ASN A 402 10.47 -8.24 24.45
N LYS A 403 9.91 -7.36 23.63
CA LYS A 403 9.15 -6.19 24.10
C LYS A 403 7.88 -6.61 24.83
N ALA A 404 7.11 -7.56 24.28
CA ALA A 404 5.90 -8.08 24.89
C ALA A 404 6.16 -8.75 26.25
N ILE A 405 7.22 -9.55 26.35
CA ILE A 405 7.62 -10.23 27.59
C ILE A 405 8.16 -9.22 28.63
N ALA A 406 8.88 -8.18 28.20
CA ALA A 406 9.36 -7.12 29.08
C ALA A 406 8.21 -6.27 29.68
N ALA A 407 7.12 -6.14 28.94
CA ALA A 407 5.92 -5.41 29.37
C ALA A 407 4.96 -6.23 30.27
N LEU A 408 5.26 -7.52 30.50
CA LEU A 408 4.40 -8.36 31.33
C LEU A 408 4.34 -7.84 32.78
N PRO A 409 3.15 -7.73 33.39
CA PRO A 409 3.01 -7.53 34.83
C PRO A 409 3.79 -8.57 35.62
N SER A 410 4.26 -8.20 36.82
CA SER A 410 5.09 -9.08 37.65
C SER A 410 4.37 -10.39 38.00
N GLU A 411 3.09 -10.31 38.34
CA GLU A 411 2.26 -11.44 38.76
C GLU A 411 0.76 -11.11 38.66
N GLY A 412 -0.09 -12.08 38.98
CA GLY A 412 -1.53 -11.89 39.14
C GLY A 412 -2.36 -12.15 37.89
N LYS A 413 -3.62 -11.73 37.92
CA LYS A 413 -4.63 -11.97 36.88
C LYS A 413 -4.25 -11.27 35.56
N GLU A 414 -3.74 -10.04 35.67
CA GLU A 414 -3.32 -9.25 34.50
C GLU A 414 -2.17 -9.90 33.70
N ARG A 415 -1.18 -10.46 34.41
CA ARG A 415 -0.11 -11.25 33.78
C ARG A 415 -0.66 -12.43 33.00
N ASN A 416 -1.63 -13.15 33.58
CA ASN A 416 -2.24 -14.32 32.94
C ASN A 416 -3.05 -13.92 31.69
N VAL A 417 -3.69 -12.75 31.70
CA VAL A 417 -4.38 -12.18 30.54
C VAL A 417 -3.36 -11.85 29.46
N ALA A 418 -2.31 -11.10 29.78
CA ALA A 418 -1.26 -10.73 28.82
C ALA A 418 -0.57 -11.96 28.20
N ILE A 419 -0.30 -13.00 28.98
CA ILE A 419 0.25 -14.27 28.45
C ILE A 419 -0.75 -14.97 27.49
N ARG A 420 -2.06 -14.88 27.76
CA ARG A 420 -3.07 -15.46 26.84
C ARG A 420 -3.08 -14.71 25.50
N GLU A 421 -2.98 -13.38 25.52
CA GLU A 421 -2.87 -12.58 24.30
C GLU A 421 -1.62 -12.93 23.51
N ILE A 422 -0.46 -13.04 24.16
CA ILE A 422 0.78 -13.51 23.51
C ILE A 422 0.60 -14.91 22.93
N LYS A 423 -0.10 -15.81 23.63
CA LYS A 423 -0.38 -17.17 23.11
C LYS A 423 -1.32 -17.16 21.91
N LYS A 424 -2.30 -16.24 21.87
CA LYS A 424 -3.18 -16.04 20.72
C LYS A 424 -2.35 -15.59 19.52
N GLU A 425 -1.60 -14.51 19.67
CA GLU A 425 -0.72 -14.00 18.61
C GLU A 425 0.31 -15.04 18.12
N ALA A 426 0.86 -15.82 19.03
CA ALA A 426 1.77 -16.91 18.65
C ALA A 426 1.10 -18.03 17.86
N LYS A 427 -0.18 -18.35 18.13
CA LYS A 427 -0.92 -19.33 17.32
C LYS A 427 -1.03 -18.87 15.88
N ASP A 428 -1.36 -17.59 15.68
CA ASP A 428 -1.52 -17.00 14.36
C ASP A 428 -0.18 -16.95 13.61
N PHE A 429 0.88 -16.53 14.27
CA PHE A 429 2.23 -16.55 13.71
C PHE A 429 2.64 -17.96 13.25
N TYR A 430 2.53 -18.98 14.12
CA TYR A 430 2.96 -20.34 13.79
C TYR A 430 2.00 -21.09 12.84
N LYS A 431 0.77 -20.61 12.64
CA LYS A 431 -0.14 -21.11 11.60
C LYS A 431 0.49 -20.94 10.21
N ASN A 432 1.05 -19.78 9.96
CA ASN A 432 1.60 -19.36 8.66
C ASN A 432 3.15 -19.37 8.64
N TYR A 433 3.80 -20.16 9.50
CA TYR A 433 5.24 -20.22 9.65
C TYR A 433 5.81 -21.57 9.23
N ASN A 434 6.93 -21.55 8.49
CA ASN A 434 7.70 -22.75 8.14
C ASN A 434 9.18 -22.57 8.52
N ALA A 435 9.63 -23.37 9.49
CA ALA A 435 10.98 -23.26 10.04
C ALA A 435 12.09 -23.60 9.05
N SER A 436 11.87 -24.48 8.07
CA SER A 436 12.88 -24.81 7.07
C SER A 436 13.10 -23.70 6.06
N VAL A 437 12.02 -23.09 5.58
CA VAL A 437 12.09 -21.92 4.68
C VAL A 437 12.73 -20.75 5.41
N ASP A 438 12.30 -20.44 6.64
CA ASP A 438 12.83 -19.32 7.40
C ASP A 438 14.31 -19.52 7.82
N GLN A 439 14.74 -20.77 8.06
CA GLN A 439 16.15 -21.08 8.32
C GLN A 439 17.03 -20.75 7.10
N GLU A 440 16.56 -21.07 5.90
CA GLU A 440 17.29 -20.77 4.66
C GLU A 440 17.33 -19.27 4.43
N LEU A 441 16.18 -18.57 4.58
CA LEU A 441 16.10 -17.11 4.54
C LEU A 441 17.06 -16.46 5.54
N PHE A 442 17.09 -16.94 6.78
CA PHE A 442 17.97 -16.41 7.83
C PHE A 442 19.44 -16.46 7.40
N GLY A 443 19.89 -17.58 6.86
CA GLY A 443 21.27 -17.75 6.39
C GLY A 443 21.60 -16.86 5.20
N SER A 444 20.77 -16.91 4.15
CA SER A 444 20.98 -16.17 2.91
C SER A 444 20.93 -14.65 3.13
N MET A 445 19.98 -14.15 3.89
CA MET A 445 19.85 -12.72 4.19
C MET A 445 21.04 -12.17 4.98
N LEU A 446 21.57 -12.93 5.93
CA LEU A 446 22.80 -12.56 6.65
C LEU A 446 24.03 -12.59 5.75
N GLU A 447 24.12 -13.55 4.85
CA GLU A 447 25.20 -13.64 3.86
C GLU A 447 25.19 -12.43 2.94
N MET A 448 24.02 -12.06 2.38
CA MET A 448 23.84 -10.87 1.56
C MET A 448 24.24 -9.59 2.32
N TYR A 449 23.78 -9.43 3.57
CA TYR A 449 24.18 -8.29 4.41
C TYR A 449 25.69 -8.22 4.56
N TYR A 450 26.34 -9.33 4.90
CA TYR A 450 27.78 -9.40 5.13
C TYR A 450 28.61 -9.01 3.91
N TYR A 451 28.21 -9.46 2.72
CA TYR A 451 29.01 -9.19 1.51
C TYR A 451 28.76 -7.81 0.90
N ASN A 452 27.58 -7.22 1.12
CA ASN A 452 27.20 -5.98 0.44
C ASN A 452 27.27 -4.72 1.33
N VAL A 453 27.08 -4.85 2.64
CA VAL A 453 27.22 -3.70 3.55
C VAL A 453 28.71 -3.45 3.84
N PRO A 454 29.19 -2.19 3.84
CA PRO A 454 30.58 -1.89 4.14
C PRO A 454 31.07 -2.48 5.48
N LYS A 455 32.22 -3.11 5.50
CA LYS A 455 32.78 -3.77 6.70
C LYS A 455 32.91 -2.85 7.92
N THR A 456 33.12 -1.55 7.70
CA THR A 456 33.18 -0.53 8.77
C THR A 456 31.81 -0.33 9.46
N GLN A 457 30.75 -0.80 8.86
CA GLN A 457 29.37 -0.74 9.38
C GLN A 457 28.88 -2.11 9.87
N HIS A 458 29.72 -3.15 9.83
CA HIS A 458 29.34 -4.49 10.28
C HIS A 458 29.14 -4.55 11.80
N ALA A 459 28.10 -5.30 12.19
CA ALA A 459 27.87 -5.61 13.59
C ALA A 459 28.94 -6.55 14.18
N PRO A 460 29.21 -6.48 15.51
CA PRO A 460 30.16 -7.37 16.18
C PRO A 460 29.86 -8.86 16.00
N LEU A 461 28.64 -9.21 15.69
CA LEU A 461 28.19 -10.56 15.34
C LEU A 461 29.06 -11.19 14.24
N PHE A 462 29.31 -10.44 13.17
CA PHE A 462 30.01 -10.97 12.00
C PHE A 462 31.45 -11.39 12.32
N LYS A 463 32.19 -10.67 13.20
CA LYS A 463 33.47 -11.10 13.72
C LYS A 463 33.37 -12.41 14.51
N LYS A 464 32.26 -12.61 15.24
CA LYS A 464 32.07 -13.89 15.97
C LYS A 464 31.80 -15.04 15.00
N ILE A 465 31.04 -14.80 13.93
CA ILE A 465 30.80 -15.81 12.89
C ILE A 465 32.13 -16.17 12.21
N GLU A 466 32.90 -15.17 11.79
CA GLU A 466 34.24 -15.37 11.21
C GLU A 466 35.15 -16.22 12.12
N ASN A 467 35.21 -15.91 13.41
CA ASN A 467 36.07 -16.59 14.38
C ASN A 467 35.58 -18.03 14.71
N GLN A 468 34.25 -18.27 14.70
CA GLN A 468 33.71 -19.61 14.96
C GLN A 468 33.91 -20.55 13.78
N LEU A 469 34.01 -20.00 12.58
CA LEU A 469 34.23 -20.73 11.34
C LEU A 469 35.73 -20.78 10.97
N PHE A 470 36.60 -20.25 11.83
CA PHE A 470 38.06 -20.29 11.66
C PHE A 470 38.54 -21.76 11.71
N GLY A 471 38.86 -22.30 10.57
CA GLY A 471 39.17 -23.74 10.35
C GLY A 471 38.37 -24.34 9.20
N PHE A 472 37.26 -23.74 8.80
CA PHE A 472 36.57 -24.07 7.55
C PHE A 472 37.05 -23.13 6.43
N LYS A 473 37.25 -23.68 5.24
CA LYS A 473 37.80 -22.94 4.09
C LYS A 473 36.88 -21.81 3.56
N LYS A 474 35.65 -21.71 4.04
CA LYS A 474 34.66 -20.72 3.64
C LYS A 474 33.68 -20.39 4.78
N LEU A 475 33.30 -19.11 4.93
CA LEU A 475 32.16 -18.69 5.77
C LEU A 475 30.90 -19.45 5.34
N ASP A 476 30.18 -20.04 6.30
CA ASP A 476 28.98 -20.81 6.07
C ASP A 476 27.82 -20.25 6.93
N PHE A 477 27.07 -19.34 6.34
CA PHE A 477 25.90 -18.72 6.99
C PHE A 477 24.74 -19.72 7.14
N GLY A 478 24.63 -20.72 6.26
CA GLY A 478 23.66 -21.82 6.37
C GLY A 478 23.93 -22.67 7.62
N TRP A 479 25.19 -23.00 7.89
CA TRP A 479 25.57 -23.68 9.13
C TRP A 479 25.26 -22.83 10.38
N TYR A 480 25.51 -21.52 10.32
CA TYR A 480 25.16 -20.59 11.40
C TYR A 480 23.66 -20.58 11.65
N ALA A 481 22.83 -20.45 10.60
CA ALA A 481 21.39 -20.49 10.65
C ALA A 481 20.88 -21.80 11.27
N LYS A 482 21.38 -22.96 10.79
CA LYS A 482 21.02 -24.29 11.34
C LYS A 482 21.28 -24.39 12.85
N ASN A 483 22.43 -23.88 13.31
CA ASN A 483 22.76 -23.88 14.74
C ASN A 483 21.91 -22.88 15.54
N ALA A 484 21.53 -21.73 14.96
CA ALA A 484 20.64 -20.78 15.57
C ALA A 484 19.24 -21.39 15.75
N PHE A 485 18.66 -21.98 14.72
CA PHE A 485 17.34 -22.60 14.75
C PHE A 485 17.26 -23.81 15.70
N ARG A 486 18.31 -24.60 15.76
CA ARG A 486 18.35 -25.72 16.72
C ARG A 486 18.20 -25.24 18.16
N ARG A 487 18.76 -24.09 18.53
CA ARG A 487 18.82 -23.57 19.91
C ARG A 487 17.76 -22.50 20.22
N SER A 488 17.18 -21.86 19.21
CA SER A 488 16.19 -20.82 19.41
C SER A 488 14.87 -21.37 19.93
N VAL A 489 14.30 -20.68 20.91
CA VAL A 489 12.94 -20.98 21.41
C VAL A 489 11.89 -20.54 20.41
N PHE A 490 12.22 -19.70 19.45
CA PHE A 490 11.31 -19.17 18.42
C PHE A 490 11.19 -20.08 17.19
N SER A 491 12.04 -21.10 17.05
CA SER A 491 12.10 -21.91 15.84
C SER A 491 10.94 -22.90 15.67
N SER A 492 10.13 -23.16 16.69
CA SER A 492 8.91 -23.95 16.58
C SER A 492 7.86 -23.52 17.60
N ARG A 493 6.59 -23.83 17.28
CA ARG A 493 5.46 -23.58 18.18
C ARG A 493 5.66 -24.23 19.55
N GLU A 494 6.06 -25.51 19.58
CA GLU A 494 6.23 -26.28 20.81
C GLU A 494 7.26 -25.62 21.71
N LYS A 495 8.44 -25.24 21.19
CA LYS A 495 9.49 -24.60 21.95
C LYS A 495 9.03 -23.25 22.51
N PHE A 496 8.31 -22.46 21.71
CA PHE A 496 7.83 -21.17 22.15
C PHE A 496 6.75 -21.28 23.21
N PHE A 497 5.80 -22.19 23.07
CA PHE A 497 4.75 -22.40 24.07
C PHE A 497 5.33 -22.96 25.39
N THR A 498 6.31 -23.86 25.33
CA THR A 498 7.06 -24.29 26.54
C THR A 498 7.80 -23.13 27.19
N PHE A 499 8.41 -22.23 26.40
CA PHE A 499 9.03 -21.01 26.91
C PHE A 499 7.99 -20.11 27.65
N LEU A 500 6.75 -20.01 27.13
CA LEU A 500 5.68 -19.21 27.74
C LEU A 500 5.11 -19.77 29.05
N GLU A 501 5.47 -20.96 29.46
CA GLU A 501 5.17 -21.48 30.81
C GLU A 501 5.94 -20.72 31.89
N ASN A 502 7.17 -20.29 31.59
CA ASN A 502 7.98 -19.44 32.45
C ASN A 502 8.79 -18.44 31.63
N PRO A 503 8.10 -17.38 31.07
CA PRO A 503 8.71 -16.42 30.16
C PRO A 503 9.71 -15.50 30.90
N SER A 504 10.83 -15.22 30.25
CA SER A 504 11.91 -14.39 30.80
C SER A 504 12.65 -13.65 29.68
N THR A 505 12.83 -12.34 29.84
CA THR A 505 13.65 -11.51 28.97
C THR A 505 15.10 -12.01 28.90
N ILE A 506 15.67 -12.46 30.03
CA ILE A 506 17.03 -13.02 30.09
C ILE A 506 17.17 -14.25 29.19
N LYS A 507 16.15 -15.10 29.11
CA LYS A 507 16.17 -16.26 28.19
C LYS A 507 16.12 -15.79 26.73
N ILE A 508 15.30 -14.79 26.40
CA ILE A 508 15.22 -14.19 25.05
C ILE A 508 16.55 -13.51 24.69
N GLU A 509 17.13 -12.72 25.59
CA GLU A 509 18.43 -12.06 25.37
C GLU A 509 19.58 -13.03 25.09
N ARG A 510 19.44 -14.28 25.50
CA ARG A 510 20.42 -15.36 25.22
C ARG A 510 20.06 -16.15 23.95
N ASP A 511 18.87 -15.98 23.42
CA ASP A 511 18.41 -16.67 22.22
C ASP A 511 19.22 -16.24 20.99
N PRO A 512 19.66 -17.18 20.15
CA PRO A 512 20.51 -16.85 19.00
C PRO A 512 19.79 -16.02 17.93
N ALA A 513 18.49 -16.18 17.71
CA ALA A 513 17.75 -15.35 16.76
C ALA A 513 17.69 -13.89 17.25
N TYR A 514 17.32 -13.69 18.51
CA TYR A 514 17.30 -12.37 19.14
C TYR A 514 18.69 -11.72 19.18
N LYS A 515 19.73 -12.47 19.54
CA LYS A 515 21.12 -11.95 19.51
C LYS A 515 21.55 -11.48 18.13
N THR A 516 21.12 -12.19 17.11
CA THR A 516 21.46 -11.84 15.73
C THR A 516 20.85 -10.50 15.34
N ILE A 517 19.54 -10.37 15.48
CA ILE A 517 18.88 -9.10 15.13
C ILE A 517 19.39 -7.95 16.00
N MET A 518 19.53 -8.14 17.32
CA MET A 518 19.99 -7.09 18.22
C MET A 518 21.41 -6.64 17.99
N SER A 519 22.31 -7.56 17.60
CA SER A 519 23.67 -7.17 17.25
C SER A 519 23.71 -6.21 16.07
N ILE A 520 22.91 -6.50 15.03
CA ILE A 520 22.83 -5.65 13.82
C ILE A 520 22.08 -4.35 14.14
N TYR A 521 20.97 -4.44 14.86
CA TYR A 521 20.15 -3.28 15.23
C TYR A 521 20.90 -2.30 16.15
N ASN A 522 21.62 -2.79 17.15
CA ASN A 522 22.42 -1.92 18.04
C ASN A 522 23.52 -1.21 17.27
N GLN A 523 24.22 -1.91 16.38
CA GLN A 523 25.22 -1.30 15.49
C GLN A 523 24.61 -0.18 14.64
N TYR A 524 23.40 -0.42 14.10
CA TYR A 524 22.68 0.60 13.37
C TYR A 524 22.33 1.80 14.25
N ILE A 525 21.81 1.58 15.46
CA ILE A 525 21.45 2.65 16.39
C ILE A 525 22.68 3.50 16.76
N GLU A 526 23.82 2.86 16.99
CA GLU A 526 25.05 3.56 17.40
C GLU A 526 25.72 4.34 16.26
N GLN A 527 25.76 3.78 15.06
CA GLN A 527 26.57 4.34 13.97
C GLN A 527 25.77 5.03 12.85
N ILE A 528 24.56 4.56 12.59
CA ILE A 528 23.76 4.98 11.42
C ILE A 528 22.64 5.94 11.84
N SER A 529 21.92 5.60 12.91
CA SER A 529 20.75 6.34 13.36
C SER A 529 21.04 7.84 13.66
N PRO A 530 22.16 8.23 14.29
CA PRO A 530 22.48 9.65 14.49
C PRO A 530 22.53 10.42 13.17
N LYS A 531 23.25 9.89 12.18
CA LYS A 531 23.34 10.50 10.84
C LYS A 531 21.97 10.60 10.15
N ARG A 532 21.14 9.57 10.34
CA ARG A 532 19.75 9.57 9.80
C ARG A 532 18.90 10.67 10.43
N ILE A 533 19.09 10.96 11.71
CA ILE A 533 18.36 12.05 12.40
C ILE A 533 18.73 13.39 11.76
N ASP A 534 20.02 13.64 11.49
CA ASP A 534 20.47 14.86 10.83
C ASP A 534 19.91 14.95 9.39
N VAL A 535 20.08 13.88 8.61
CA VAL A 535 19.49 13.80 7.25
C VAL A 535 17.99 14.10 7.26
N ARG A 536 17.23 13.50 8.18
CA ARG A 536 15.79 13.72 8.27
C ARG A 536 15.44 15.17 8.61
N LYS A 537 16.19 15.78 9.53
CA LYS A 537 16.03 17.19 9.92
C LYS A 537 16.20 18.10 8.68
N ASP A 538 17.30 17.93 7.95
CA ASP A 538 17.60 18.77 6.80
C ASP A 538 16.64 18.53 5.64
N LEU A 539 16.25 17.28 5.36
CA LEU A 539 15.22 16.99 4.36
C LEU A 539 13.85 17.56 4.75
N THR A 540 13.46 17.48 6.03
CA THR A 540 12.15 18.01 6.48
C THR A 540 12.09 19.52 6.26
N LYS A 541 13.13 20.26 6.65
CA LYS A 541 13.20 21.72 6.45
C LYS A 541 13.33 22.05 4.97
N GLY A 542 14.26 21.43 4.26
CA GLY A 542 14.53 21.69 2.86
C GLY A 542 13.29 21.46 1.98
N ASN A 543 12.61 20.31 2.13
CA ASN A 543 11.40 19.99 1.36
C ASN A 543 10.25 20.95 1.68
N ARG A 544 10.06 21.35 2.95
CA ARG A 544 9.03 22.32 3.32
C ARG A 544 9.26 23.65 2.61
N LEU A 545 10.49 24.17 2.65
CA LEU A 545 10.85 25.43 1.98
C LEU A 545 10.76 25.32 0.47
N PHE A 546 11.24 24.25 -0.11
CA PHE A 546 11.19 23.99 -1.56
C PHE A 546 9.76 23.98 -2.08
N ILE A 547 8.87 23.19 -1.44
CA ILE A 547 7.47 23.06 -1.85
C ILE A 547 6.73 24.42 -1.65
N ALA A 548 6.99 25.12 -0.55
CA ALA A 548 6.41 26.46 -0.33
C ALA A 548 6.83 27.44 -1.43
N GLY A 549 8.12 27.44 -1.79
CA GLY A 549 8.63 28.32 -2.83
C GLY A 549 8.15 27.93 -4.23
N LEU A 550 8.01 26.65 -4.56
CA LEU A 550 7.40 26.23 -5.84
C LEU A 550 5.96 26.74 -5.99
N ARG A 551 5.16 26.70 -4.92
CA ARG A 551 3.78 27.21 -4.91
C ARG A 551 3.72 28.75 -5.04
N GLU A 552 4.73 29.46 -4.49
CA GLU A 552 4.84 30.92 -4.62
C GLU A 552 5.38 31.31 -6.01
N MET A 553 6.26 30.50 -6.58
CA MET A 553 6.85 30.74 -7.92
C MET A 553 5.81 30.64 -9.05
N ASN A 554 4.85 29.70 -8.92
CA ASN A 554 3.85 29.43 -9.95
C ASN A 554 2.43 29.45 -9.33
N PRO A 555 1.90 30.61 -8.96
CA PRO A 555 0.63 30.75 -8.26
C PRO A 555 -0.59 30.36 -9.13
N GLU A 556 -0.41 30.29 -10.45
CA GLU A 556 -1.44 29.88 -11.41
C GLU A 556 -1.60 28.34 -11.50
N ILE A 557 -0.66 27.57 -10.95
CA ILE A 557 -0.72 26.11 -10.97
C ILE A 557 -1.51 25.64 -9.76
N ASN A 558 -2.55 24.83 -10.01
CA ASN A 558 -3.23 24.09 -8.96
C ASN A 558 -2.34 22.93 -8.49
N TYR A 559 -1.63 23.14 -7.39
CA TYR A 559 -0.82 22.07 -6.79
C TYR A 559 -1.71 21.12 -5.99
N TYR A 560 -1.44 19.83 -6.12
CA TYR A 560 -2.05 18.79 -5.30
C TYR A 560 -1.02 18.21 -4.32
N PRO A 561 -1.43 17.82 -3.11
CA PRO A 561 -0.50 17.28 -2.13
C PRO A 561 -0.18 15.81 -2.42
N ASN A 562 1.02 15.35 -2.04
CA ASN A 562 1.35 13.94 -2.03
C ASN A 562 0.28 13.11 -1.32
N ALA A 563 0.00 11.91 -1.82
CA ALA A 563 -0.84 10.93 -1.12
C ALA A 563 -0.24 10.59 0.25
N ASN A 564 -1.09 10.37 1.24
CA ASN A 564 -0.69 10.11 2.63
C ASN A 564 -1.71 9.26 3.41
N SER A 565 -2.38 8.32 2.72
CA SER A 565 -3.44 7.45 3.24
C SER A 565 -4.69 8.22 3.71
N THR A 566 -5.00 9.32 3.04
CA THR A 566 -6.25 10.07 3.23
C THR A 566 -7.09 9.97 1.98
N MET A 567 -8.42 10.17 2.12
CA MET A 567 -9.33 10.13 0.98
C MET A 567 -8.92 11.13 -0.10
N ARG A 568 -8.91 10.68 -1.34
CA ARG A 568 -8.60 11.47 -2.53
C ARG A 568 -9.56 11.13 -3.65
N ALA A 569 -9.74 12.11 -4.52
CA ALA A 569 -10.42 11.98 -5.80
C ALA A 569 -9.39 12.14 -6.93
N THR A 570 -9.48 11.31 -7.94
CA THR A 570 -8.77 11.47 -9.22
C THR A 570 -9.78 11.28 -10.34
N TYR A 571 -9.57 11.95 -11.47
CA TYR A 571 -10.48 11.87 -12.62
C TYR A 571 -9.69 11.82 -13.92
N GLY A 572 -10.32 11.32 -14.95
CA GLY A 572 -9.75 11.14 -16.27
C GLY A 572 -10.75 10.49 -17.22
N ASN A 573 -10.23 9.82 -18.23
CA ASN A 573 -11.03 9.17 -19.26
C ASN A 573 -10.54 7.74 -19.52
N VAL A 574 -11.45 6.90 -19.93
CA VAL A 574 -11.14 5.59 -20.54
C VAL A 574 -10.38 5.83 -21.84
N GLY A 575 -9.31 5.11 -22.11
CA GLY A 575 -8.59 5.33 -23.33
C GLY A 575 -7.44 4.40 -23.63
N ASP A 576 -7.21 4.20 -24.93
CA ASP A 576 -6.08 3.50 -25.48
C ASP A 576 -4.75 4.19 -25.12
N TYR A 577 -3.63 3.50 -25.33
CA TYR A 577 -2.33 4.13 -25.21
C TYR A 577 -1.25 3.47 -26.08
N ASN A 578 -0.17 4.21 -26.30
CA ASN A 578 0.98 3.76 -27.08
C ASN A 578 2.23 3.71 -26.18
N PRO A 579 2.61 2.56 -25.63
CA PRO A 579 3.76 2.46 -24.71
C PRO A 579 5.12 2.64 -25.39
N GLY A 580 5.17 2.61 -26.72
CA GLY A 580 6.38 2.78 -27.50
C GLY A 580 6.13 2.77 -29.00
N GLU A 581 7.20 2.90 -29.78
CA GLU A 581 7.13 2.88 -31.24
C GLU A 581 6.49 1.59 -31.77
N ALA A 582 5.54 1.73 -32.68
CA ALA A 582 4.81 0.63 -33.33
C ALA A 582 4.00 -0.27 -32.36
N MET A 583 3.68 0.21 -31.16
CA MET A 583 2.82 -0.49 -30.20
C MET A 583 1.58 0.35 -29.91
N HIS A 584 0.42 -0.32 -29.95
CA HIS A 584 -0.87 0.23 -29.57
C HIS A 584 -1.61 -0.78 -28.70
N TYR A 585 -2.19 -0.31 -27.60
CA TYR A 585 -3.02 -1.11 -26.73
C TYR A 585 -4.43 -0.52 -26.63
N ASP A 586 -5.42 -1.36 -26.96
CA ASP A 586 -6.82 -1.04 -26.78
C ASP A 586 -7.18 -0.90 -25.30
N TYR A 587 -8.22 -0.13 -25.00
CA TYR A 587 -8.62 0.20 -23.64
C TYR A 587 -9.33 -0.92 -22.89
N TYR A 588 -9.69 -2.04 -23.52
CA TYR A 588 -10.40 -3.16 -22.88
C TYR A 588 -9.89 -4.53 -23.30
N THR A 589 -10.22 -5.53 -22.51
CA THR A 589 -9.99 -6.95 -22.76
C THR A 589 -11.29 -7.73 -22.63
N THR A 590 -11.35 -8.91 -23.24
CA THR A 590 -12.55 -9.77 -23.27
C THR A 590 -12.26 -11.17 -22.77
N ILE A 591 -13.30 -11.94 -22.56
CA ILE A 591 -13.21 -13.35 -22.18
C ILE A 591 -12.48 -14.20 -23.26
N ASP A 592 -12.55 -13.79 -24.53
CA ASP A 592 -11.78 -14.46 -25.59
C ASP A 592 -10.28 -14.38 -25.34
N GLY A 593 -9.78 -13.20 -24.92
CA GLY A 593 -8.39 -13.01 -24.57
C GLY A 593 -7.98 -13.81 -23.33
N LEU A 594 -8.90 -14.00 -22.37
CA LEU A 594 -8.68 -14.87 -21.22
C LEU A 594 -8.49 -16.32 -21.67
N MET A 595 -9.38 -16.83 -22.55
CA MET A 595 -9.29 -18.20 -23.08
C MET A 595 -8.02 -18.42 -23.90
N GLN A 596 -7.57 -17.42 -24.65
CA GLN A 596 -6.31 -17.50 -25.42
C GLN A 596 -5.06 -17.63 -24.54
N LYS A 597 -5.12 -17.17 -23.29
CA LYS A 597 -4.02 -17.27 -22.33
C LYS A 597 -3.99 -18.59 -21.56
N GLU A 598 -4.95 -19.49 -21.75
CA GLU A 598 -4.99 -20.73 -21.00
C GLU A 598 -3.72 -21.57 -21.20
N ASP A 599 -3.10 -21.96 -20.10
CA ASP A 599 -1.98 -22.91 -20.08
C ASP A 599 -2.15 -23.87 -18.91
N ALA A 600 -2.59 -25.09 -19.21
CA ALA A 600 -2.80 -26.13 -18.21
C ALA A 600 -1.51 -26.58 -17.48
N THR A 601 -0.34 -26.20 -17.99
CA THR A 601 0.97 -26.51 -17.37
C THR A 601 1.44 -25.39 -16.43
N ASN A 602 0.79 -24.22 -16.45
CA ASN A 602 1.12 -23.08 -15.61
C ASN A 602 -0.07 -22.70 -14.72
N GLU A 603 0.08 -22.91 -13.41
CA GLU A 603 -0.99 -22.64 -12.43
C GLU A 603 -1.54 -21.19 -12.47
N GLU A 604 -0.77 -20.23 -12.96
CA GLU A 604 -1.21 -18.83 -13.09
C GLU A 604 -2.23 -18.61 -14.22
N PHE A 605 -2.28 -19.54 -15.19
CA PHE A 605 -3.11 -19.45 -16.40
C PHE A 605 -4.13 -20.60 -16.50
N ILE A 606 -4.43 -21.30 -15.42
CA ILE A 606 -5.51 -22.31 -15.38
C ILE A 606 -6.85 -21.58 -15.33
N ILE A 607 -7.76 -21.97 -16.21
CA ILE A 607 -9.14 -21.47 -16.23
C ILE A 607 -10.04 -22.52 -15.57
N PRO A 608 -10.92 -22.14 -14.60
CA PRO A 608 -11.90 -23.07 -14.03
C PRO A 608 -12.84 -23.65 -15.08
N GLU A 609 -13.11 -24.95 -14.98
CA GLU A 609 -13.96 -25.66 -15.95
C GLU A 609 -15.34 -25.02 -16.11
N ARG A 610 -15.95 -24.58 -15.00
CA ARG A 610 -17.23 -23.88 -15.02
C ARG A 610 -17.18 -22.61 -15.89
N LEU A 611 -16.09 -21.86 -15.86
CA LEU A 611 -15.95 -20.64 -16.68
C LEU A 611 -15.82 -20.97 -18.16
N LYS A 612 -15.15 -22.09 -18.50
CA LYS A 612 -15.10 -22.59 -19.87
C LYS A 612 -16.47 -23.04 -20.40
N GLU A 613 -17.23 -23.75 -19.59
CA GLU A 613 -18.62 -24.09 -19.93
C GLU A 613 -19.48 -22.87 -20.23
N LEU A 614 -19.39 -21.83 -19.37
CA LEU A 614 -20.07 -20.56 -19.56
C LEU A 614 -19.63 -19.83 -20.84
N TYR A 615 -18.35 -19.89 -21.15
CA TYR A 615 -17.80 -19.34 -22.40
C TYR A 615 -18.34 -20.08 -23.63
N GLU A 616 -18.37 -21.41 -23.62
CA GLU A 616 -18.87 -22.24 -24.73
C GLU A 616 -20.37 -22.03 -24.98
N ILE A 617 -21.16 -21.78 -23.92
CA ILE A 617 -22.57 -21.44 -24.04
C ILE A 617 -22.75 -20.06 -24.73
N GLY A 618 -21.85 -19.10 -24.42
CA GLY A 618 -21.84 -17.77 -25.01
C GLY A 618 -23.03 -16.88 -24.63
N ASP A 619 -23.79 -17.26 -23.61
CA ASP A 619 -24.92 -16.47 -23.07
C ASP A 619 -24.46 -15.61 -21.90
N TYR A 620 -24.02 -14.41 -22.21
CA TYR A 620 -23.62 -13.44 -21.19
C TYR A 620 -24.78 -12.58 -20.67
N GLY A 621 -25.99 -12.72 -21.25
CA GLY A 621 -27.21 -12.01 -20.84
C GLY A 621 -26.98 -10.49 -20.77
N GLN A 622 -27.40 -9.90 -19.65
CA GLN A 622 -27.26 -8.45 -19.39
C GLN A 622 -25.80 -7.98 -19.17
N TYR A 623 -24.85 -8.90 -19.07
CA TYR A 623 -23.42 -8.59 -18.83
C TYR A 623 -22.62 -8.48 -20.13
N GLY A 624 -23.16 -8.96 -21.26
CA GLY A 624 -22.55 -8.80 -22.57
C GLY A 624 -22.61 -7.35 -23.07
N ASP A 625 -21.58 -6.94 -23.82
CA ASP A 625 -21.61 -5.65 -24.50
C ASP A 625 -22.54 -5.69 -25.73
N LYS A 626 -22.66 -4.54 -26.42
CA LYS A 626 -23.51 -4.40 -27.61
C LYS A 626 -23.16 -5.37 -28.77
N ASP A 627 -21.93 -5.88 -28.78
CA ASP A 627 -21.42 -6.81 -29.78
C ASP A 627 -21.49 -8.27 -29.30
N GLY A 628 -22.04 -8.50 -28.10
CA GLY A 628 -22.21 -9.83 -27.48
C GLY A 628 -20.96 -10.35 -26.81
N ASN A 629 -19.94 -9.54 -26.54
CA ASN A 629 -18.72 -9.93 -25.86
C ASN A 629 -18.82 -9.65 -24.35
N LEU A 630 -18.18 -10.50 -23.52
CA LEU A 630 -18.00 -10.22 -22.11
C LEU A 630 -16.66 -9.54 -21.90
N ARG A 631 -16.67 -8.26 -21.52
CA ARG A 631 -15.48 -7.50 -21.19
C ARG A 631 -15.01 -7.83 -19.77
N ILE A 632 -13.69 -7.98 -19.58
CA ILE A 632 -13.08 -8.36 -18.29
C ILE A 632 -12.43 -7.18 -17.61
N ASN A 633 -11.52 -6.50 -18.30
CA ASN A 633 -10.81 -5.34 -17.78
C ASN A 633 -10.84 -4.18 -18.75
N PHE A 634 -10.72 -2.97 -18.23
CA PHE A 634 -10.49 -1.76 -19.01
C PHE A 634 -9.44 -0.87 -18.34
N ILE A 635 -8.92 0.09 -19.09
CA ILE A 635 -7.93 1.04 -18.62
C ILE A 635 -8.39 2.48 -18.77
N SER A 636 -7.96 3.34 -17.84
CA SER A 636 -8.18 4.78 -17.84
C SER A 636 -6.92 5.53 -17.40
N ASN A 637 -6.83 6.82 -17.70
CA ASN A 637 -5.69 7.65 -17.34
C ASN A 637 -5.79 8.27 -15.92
N ASN A 638 -6.65 7.75 -15.06
CA ASN A 638 -6.74 8.17 -13.67
C ASN A 638 -5.40 7.97 -12.94
N ASP A 639 -5.02 8.95 -12.12
CA ASP A 639 -3.80 8.91 -11.32
C ASP A 639 -4.05 8.16 -10.01
N ILE A 640 -3.49 6.96 -9.86
CA ILE A 640 -3.62 6.12 -8.65
C ILE A 640 -2.27 5.65 -8.11
N THR A 641 -2.25 5.22 -6.87
CA THR A 641 -1.13 4.49 -6.25
C THR A 641 -1.64 3.40 -5.30
N GLY A 642 -0.73 2.62 -4.73
CA GLY A 642 -1.04 1.61 -3.72
C GLY A 642 -1.92 2.17 -2.60
N GLY A 643 -3.01 1.45 -2.27
CA GLY A 643 -4.09 1.92 -1.39
C GLY A 643 -5.38 2.26 -2.15
N ASN A 644 -5.30 2.63 -3.43
CA ASN A 644 -6.46 2.73 -4.32
C ASN A 644 -7.02 1.35 -4.74
N SER A 645 -6.32 0.27 -4.47
CA SER A 645 -6.84 -1.08 -4.70
C SER A 645 -8.22 -1.25 -4.07
N GLY A 646 -9.21 -1.66 -4.87
CA GLY A 646 -10.61 -1.80 -4.47
C GLY A 646 -11.39 -0.48 -4.50
N SER A 647 -10.84 0.61 -5.05
CA SER A 647 -11.58 1.85 -5.26
C SER A 647 -12.60 1.69 -6.39
N PRO A 648 -13.82 2.25 -6.24
CA PRO A 648 -14.78 2.29 -7.33
C PRO A 648 -14.28 3.17 -8.48
N VAL A 649 -14.42 2.69 -9.70
CA VAL A 649 -14.36 3.51 -10.91
C VAL A 649 -15.79 3.95 -11.23
N ILE A 650 -16.01 5.25 -11.20
CA ILE A 650 -17.32 5.87 -11.19
C ILE A 650 -17.49 6.69 -12.48
N ASN A 651 -18.62 6.56 -13.14
CA ASN A 651 -18.94 7.33 -14.34
C ASN A 651 -19.35 8.78 -14.03
N ALA A 652 -19.74 9.52 -15.05
CA ALA A 652 -20.15 10.92 -14.94
C ALA A 652 -21.38 11.16 -14.05
N TRP A 653 -22.20 10.15 -13.80
CA TRP A 653 -23.46 10.20 -13.05
C TRP A 653 -23.39 9.61 -11.63
N GLY A 654 -22.21 9.17 -11.19
CA GLY A 654 -22.02 8.62 -9.84
C GLY A 654 -22.26 7.10 -9.73
N GLU A 655 -22.25 6.37 -10.85
CA GLU A 655 -22.51 4.93 -10.90
C GLU A 655 -21.20 4.16 -11.07
N ILE A 656 -21.11 2.96 -10.46
CA ILE A 656 -19.94 2.08 -10.58
C ILE A 656 -19.93 1.44 -11.97
N VAL A 657 -18.81 1.62 -12.69
CA VAL A 657 -18.52 0.96 -13.98
C VAL A 657 -17.38 -0.04 -13.86
N GLY A 658 -16.63 -0.01 -12.78
CA GLY A 658 -15.54 -0.94 -12.51
C GLY A 658 -14.92 -0.77 -11.14
N THR A 659 -13.93 -1.62 -10.82
CA THR A 659 -13.15 -1.56 -9.58
C THR A 659 -11.67 -1.50 -9.92
N ALA A 660 -10.98 -0.44 -9.51
CA ALA A 660 -9.55 -0.26 -9.75
C ALA A 660 -8.73 -1.27 -8.93
N PHE A 661 -7.74 -1.92 -9.56
CA PHE A 661 -6.95 -2.92 -8.84
C PHE A 661 -5.44 -2.86 -9.13
N ASP A 662 -5.01 -2.28 -10.26
CA ASP A 662 -3.60 -2.27 -10.65
C ASP A 662 -3.29 -1.06 -11.55
N GLY A 663 -2.03 -0.82 -11.83
CA GLY A 663 -1.54 0.06 -12.88
C GLY A 663 -0.84 -0.74 -13.97
N ASN A 664 -0.68 -0.17 -15.14
CA ASN A 664 0.17 -0.75 -16.17
C ASN A 664 1.67 -0.61 -15.79
N TRP A 665 2.55 -1.24 -16.57
CA TRP A 665 3.99 -1.23 -16.30
C TRP A 665 4.57 0.20 -16.22
N GLU A 666 4.07 1.09 -17.05
CA GLU A 666 4.47 2.49 -17.12
C GLU A 666 4.04 3.28 -15.87
N ALA A 667 2.96 2.88 -15.21
CA ALA A 667 2.45 3.54 -14.00
C ALA A 667 3.32 3.33 -12.75
N MET A 668 4.26 2.37 -12.74
CA MET A 668 5.10 2.10 -11.57
C MET A 668 6.00 3.27 -11.16
N SER A 669 6.31 4.22 -12.04
CA SER A 669 7.02 5.45 -11.71
C SER A 669 6.11 6.58 -11.27
N GLY A 670 4.80 6.39 -11.32
CA GLY A 670 3.77 7.38 -11.02
C GLY A 670 3.88 8.00 -9.63
N ASP A 671 4.34 7.26 -8.63
CA ASP A 671 4.52 7.82 -7.29
C ASP A 671 5.49 9.01 -7.25
N ILE A 672 6.44 9.09 -8.19
CA ILE A 672 7.45 10.15 -8.29
C ILE A 672 7.15 11.09 -9.46
N ALA A 673 6.68 10.55 -10.59
CA ALA A 673 6.36 11.32 -11.78
C ALA A 673 5.25 10.61 -12.58
N PHE A 674 4.12 11.29 -12.68
CA PHE A 674 3.00 10.84 -13.50
C PHE A 674 3.20 11.27 -14.97
N GLU A 675 2.80 10.41 -15.90
CA GLU A 675 2.83 10.67 -17.34
C GLU A 675 1.54 10.17 -17.98
N LYS A 676 0.59 11.07 -18.17
CA LYS A 676 -0.78 10.77 -18.60
C LYS A 676 -0.89 10.05 -19.95
N GLU A 677 0.09 10.24 -20.83
CA GLU A 677 0.06 9.65 -22.17
C GLU A 677 0.25 8.13 -22.14
N ILE A 678 0.96 7.61 -21.14
CA ILE A 678 1.33 6.19 -21.09
C ILE A 678 0.94 5.46 -19.80
N GLN A 679 0.70 6.18 -18.69
CA GLN A 679 0.31 5.56 -17.44
C GLN A 679 -1.19 5.33 -17.41
N ARG A 680 -1.60 4.13 -17.00
CA ARG A 680 -3.00 3.70 -16.98
C ARG A 680 -3.33 2.98 -15.69
N THR A 681 -4.48 3.30 -15.13
CA THR A 681 -5.17 2.49 -14.13
C THR A 681 -5.82 1.31 -14.82
N ILE A 682 -5.68 0.11 -14.25
CA ILE A 682 -6.34 -1.11 -14.72
C ILE A 682 -7.50 -1.41 -13.76
N SER A 683 -8.68 -1.62 -14.34
CA SER A 683 -9.92 -1.84 -13.60
C SER A 683 -10.61 -3.12 -14.04
N VAL A 684 -11.25 -3.82 -13.09
CA VAL A 684 -12.18 -4.90 -13.42
C VAL A 684 -13.46 -4.27 -13.95
N ASP A 685 -13.94 -4.68 -15.12
CA ASP A 685 -15.25 -4.27 -15.63
C ASP A 685 -16.35 -4.82 -14.69
N ILE A 686 -17.25 -3.95 -14.24
CA ILE A 686 -18.27 -4.33 -13.28
C ILE A 686 -19.20 -5.43 -13.82
N ARG A 687 -19.37 -5.51 -15.15
CA ARG A 687 -20.15 -6.56 -15.80
C ARG A 687 -19.54 -7.94 -15.58
N TYR A 688 -18.20 -8.05 -15.65
CA TYR A 688 -17.50 -9.29 -15.35
C TYR A 688 -17.66 -9.69 -13.89
N THR A 689 -17.50 -8.73 -12.98
CA THR A 689 -17.75 -8.97 -11.54
C THR A 689 -19.15 -9.52 -11.30
N MET A 690 -20.18 -8.86 -11.85
CA MET A 690 -21.58 -9.28 -11.68
C MET A 690 -21.87 -10.61 -12.39
N PHE A 691 -21.27 -10.87 -13.55
CA PHE A 691 -21.39 -12.15 -14.26
C PHE A 691 -20.84 -13.31 -13.42
N ILE A 692 -19.68 -13.14 -12.81
CA ILE A 692 -19.10 -14.17 -11.94
C ILE A 692 -19.98 -14.41 -10.71
N ILE A 693 -20.52 -13.37 -10.09
CA ILE A 693 -21.41 -13.53 -8.92
C ILE A 693 -22.72 -14.25 -9.30
N ASP A 694 -23.29 -13.99 -10.48
CA ASP A 694 -24.58 -14.53 -10.91
C ASP A 694 -24.48 -15.92 -11.53
N LYS A 695 -23.44 -16.21 -12.33
CA LYS A 695 -23.38 -17.39 -13.20
C LYS A 695 -22.34 -18.43 -12.81
N PHE A 696 -21.25 -18.00 -12.15
CA PHE A 696 -20.17 -18.91 -11.75
C PHE A 696 -20.45 -19.56 -10.40
#